data_492b5768d4a19fd5fe9eaed066c30632
#
_entry.id   492b5768d4a19fd5fe9eaed066c30632
#
_cell.length_a   1.000
_cell.length_b   1.000
_cell.length_c   1.000
_cell.angle_alpha   90.00
_cell.angle_beta   90.00
_cell.angle_gamma   90.00
#
_symmetry.space_group_name_H-M   'P 1'
#
loop_
_entity.id
_entity.type
_entity.pdbx_description
1 polymer ?
#
loop_
_entity_poly.entity_id
_entity_poly.type
_entity_poly.pdbx_seq_one_letter_code
_entity_poly.pdbx_strand_id
1 'polypeptide(L)'
;MPVISDPEGRLFRMNRVSQISFDNYTPAGDVAVVAICLVMVILLLTSYVSRTRSFRIFANILVSLVIAALVNIVYHALLSNYTPGFRIWIYITRVLYEAMLYGVFFLFALYSIEITGLERRQARFVSVLSTLLFIGVIAIDIIRTLAGTGFRLAEDGSVLRSTNVYLIGYGLFVILLAALLYRVHDRLFRRVMYGVYGTMAVSVLLRFGQLALGSSSLTTMTFVFPVIAMLYIFHSVPYNITLGSVDVHAMEDMVRQMHSRGADFVFLSLLIPEFDQEGKELPAEIRAVVRRYSADFFKGAFLFQIGNGHVVLVVSKHRNPDFEERIQRILASFWKEYQHFQKPFKIVIGESIDEISRKNEYASLIRSVERTMDENTVHRITPEDIDCFNREEYILRELTDICHRRDLDDPRVLAYCQPVFNLKTGRFDTAEALMRLRLEETGIVFPDQFIPIAEAHGFIHVLTEIILHKTCSAIRHLTEEGFAISRISVNVSVLELKDESFCGDISRIIESNRVPGEKLAIELTESNSEADFMIMQAKIQELRAKGLQFYLDDFGTGYSNMERIMELPFDIIKFDRSMVLASAEDERSEKIVENLAHMFADMEYSVLYEGVETDHDEQRCRGMSASYLQGYKYSRPIPIERLRDFLSKVG
;
A
#
# COMPACT_ATOMS: atom_id res chain seq x y z
N MET A 1 27.09 -38.42 -48.48
CA MET A 1 25.96 -38.03 -49.33
C MET A 1 25.75 -39.13 -50.37
N PRO A 2 24.68 -39.91 -50.31
CA PRO A 2 24.41 -40.89 -51.36
C PRO A 2 23.64 -40.25 -52.49
N VAL A 3 24.18 -40.39 -53.70
CA VAL A 3 23.53 -40.07 -54.96
C VAL A 3 22.73 -41.32 -55.34
N ILE A 4 21.40 -41.21 -55.37
CA ILE A 4 20.53 -42.27 -55.86
C ILE A 4 20.14 -41.84 -57.30
N SER A 5 20.51 -42.61 -58.31
CA SER A 5 20.09 -42.45 -59.68
C SER A 5 18.88 -43.34 -59.95
N ASP A 6 17.90 -42.80 -60.67
CA ASP A 6 16.71 -43.51 -61.19
C ASP A 6 17.14 -44.45 -62.33
N PRO A 7 16.41 -45.58 -62.62
CA PRO A 7 16.71 -46.52 -63.66
C PRO A 7 16.78 -45.93 -65.07
N GLU A 8 16.40 -44.70 -65.33
CA GLU A 8 16.45 -43.99 -66.59
C GLU A 8 17.61 -42.93 -66.68
N GLY A 9 18.55 -42.89 -65.73
CA GLY A 9 19.79 -42.09 -65.84
C GLY A 9 19.61 -40.57 -65.73
N ARG A 10 18.55 -40.06 -65.18
CA ARG A 10 18.35 -38.63 -64.97
C ARG A 10 18.83 -38.20 -63.58
N LEU A 11 19.80 -37.26 -63.55
CA LEU A 11 20.33 -36.61 -62.35
C LEU A 11 19.27 -35.72 -61.74
N PHE A 12 18.62 -36.20 -60.67
CA PHE A 12 17.81 -35.34 -59.81
C PHE A 12 18.72 -34.51 -58.88
N ARG A 13 18.93 -33.24 -59.20
CA ARG A 13 19.46 -32.28 -58.24
C ARG A 13 18.41 -32.03 -57.14
N MET A 14 18.63 -32.61 -55.97
CA MET A 14 17.85 -32.29 -54.81
C MET A 14 18.07 -30.84 -54.37
N ASN A 15 17.31 -29.88 -54.90
CA ASN A 15 17.07 -28.59 -54.30
C ASN A 15 15.95 -28.68 -53.26
N ARG A 16 16.16 -29.45 -52.16
CA ARG A 16 15.23 -29.53 -51.03
C ARG A 16 15.57 -28.55 -49.94
N VAL A 17 15.29 -27.27 -50.14
CA VAL A 17 15.14 -26.29 -49.05
C VAL A 17 13.99 -25.31 -49.31
N SER A 18 12.98 -25.63 -50.10
CA SER A 18 11.93 -24.64 -50.39
C SER A 18 10.51 -25.16 -50.65
N GLN A 19 10.13 -26.28 -50.12
CA GLN A 19 8.72 -26.67 -50.13
C GLN A 19 8.31 -27.11 -48.74
N ILE A 20 8.14 -26.11 -47.81
CA ILE A 20 7.17 -26.25 -46.75
C ILE A 20 5.85 -25.89 -47.38
N SER A 21 5.14 -26.91 -47.88
CA SER A 21 3.76 -26.82 -48.37
C SER A 21 2.90 -26.53 -47.15
N PHE A 22 2.26 -25.37 -47.09
CA PHE A 22 1.28 -25.01 -46.05
C PHE A 22 -0.11 -25.59 -46.39
N ASP A 23 -0.20 -26.80 -46.91
CA ASP A 23 -1.44 -27.42 -47.32
C ASP A 23 -2.35 -27.88 -46.15
N ASN A 24 -1.90 -27.71 -44.89
CA ASN A 24 -2.64 -28.17 -43.71
C ASN A 24 -3.21 -27.00 -42.87
N TYR A 25 -3.85 -26.00 -43.45
CA TYR A 25 -4.57 -24.99 -42.69
C TYR A 25 -5.99 -25.50 -42.36
N THR A 26 -6.37 -25.42 -41.09
CA THR A 26 -7.73 -25.58 -40.60
C THR A 26 -8.19 -24.32 -39.89
N PRO A 27 -9.38 -23.79 -40.11
CA PRO A 27 -9.86 -22.56 -39.46
C PRO A 27 -10.15 -22.72 -37.98
N ALA A 28 -10.06 -23.95 -37.43
CA ALA A 28 -10.41 -24.23 -36.04
C ALA A 28 -9.65 -23.38 -35.02
N GLY A 29 -8.34 -23.12 -35.27
CA GLY A 29 -7.53 -22.28 -34.42
C GLY A 29 -8.00 -20.82 -34.38
N ASP A 30 -8.30 -20.25 -35.53
CA ASP A 30 -8.78 -18.87 -35.65
C ASP A 30 -10.18 -18.69 -35.10
N VAL A 31 -11.09 -19.68 -35.34
CA VAL A 31 -12.43 -19.70 -34.73
C VAL A 31 -12.34 -19.74 -33.22
N ALA A 32 -11.45 -20.56 -32.67
CA ALA A 32 -11.21 -20.61 -31.22
C ALA A 32 -10.72 -19.25 -30.66
N VAL A 33 -9.82 -18.57 -31.38
CA VAL A 33 -9.34 -17.22 -31.00
C VAL A 33 -10.50 -16.23 -30.96
N VAL A 34 -11.35 -16.21 -31.99
CA VAL A 34 -12.53 -15.32 -32.03
C VAL A 34 -13.45 -15.61 -30.84
N ALA A 35 -13.76 -16.88 -30.57
CA ALA A 35 -14.62 -17.27 -29.46
C ALA A 35 -14.04 -16.84 -28.10
N ILE A 36 -12.76 -17.13 -27.86
CA ILE A 36 -12.08 -16.74 -26.62
C ILE A 36 -12.05 -15.21 -26.45
N CYS A 37 -11.70 -14.46 -27.49
CA CYS A 37 -11.69 -12.99 -27.44
C CYS A 37 -13.07 -12.41 -27.19
N LEU A 38 -14.15 -12.98 -27.78
CA LEU A 38 -15.51 -12.54 -27.50
C LEU A 38 -15.92 -12.80 -26.06
N VAL A 39 -15.59 -13.96 -25.51
CA VAL A 39 -15.83 -14.25 -24.08
C VAL A 39 -15.08 -13.24 -23.20
N MET A 40 -13.82 -12.96 -23.49
CA MET A 40 -13.04 -11.96 -22.74
C MET A 40 -13.64 -10.56 -22.84
N VAL A 41 -14.16 -10.15 -24.02
CA VAL A 41 -14.84 -8.86 -24.17
C VAL A 41 -16.13 -8.82 -23.34
N ILE A 42 -16.93 -9.90 -23.34
CA ILE A 42 -18.13 -9.99 -22.52
C ILE A 42 -17.77 -9.88 -21.04
N LEU A 43 -16.77 -10.63 -20.56
CA LEU A 43 -16.30 -10.57 -19.18
C LEU A 43 -15.82 -9.17 -18.81
N LEU A 44 -15.08 -8.49 -19.67
CA LEU A 44 -14.62 -7.12 -19.44
C LEU A 44 -15.78 -6.12 -19.38
N LEU A 45 -16.79 -6.26 -20.24
CA LEU A 45 -17.95 -5.38 -20.24
C LEU A 45 -18.86 -5.58 -19.02
N THR A 46 -18.87 -6.77 -18.45
CA THR A 46 -19.72 -7.14 -17.31
C THR A 46 -19.03 -6.96 -15.96
N SER A 47 -17.70 -7.09 -15.90
CA SER A 47 -16.95 -7.14 -14.65
C SER A 47 -16.33 -5.80 -14.25
N TYR A 48 -16.22 -4.80 -15.15
CA TYR A 48 -15.45 -3.62 -14.83
C TYR A 48 -15.96 -2.31 -15.44
N VAL A 49 -15.75 -1.25 -14.68
CA VAL A 49 -16.38 0.04 -14.94
C VAL A 49 -15.37 1.13 -15.34
N SER A 50 -14.09 1.03 -14.97
CA SER A 50 -13.13 2.06 -15.30
C SER A 50 -12.53 1.85 -16.69
N ARG A 51 -12.74 2.84 -17.57
CA ARG A 51 -12.16 2.87 -18.93
C ARG A 51 -10.78 3.56 -18.89
N THR A 52 -9.83 3.00 -18.15
CA THR A 52 -8.44 3.46 -18.09
C THR A 52 -7.78 3.40 -19.47
N ARG A 53 -6.62 4.03 -19.58
CA ARG A 53 -5.82 3.94 -20.82
C ARG A 53 -5.34 2.51 -21.09
N SER A 54 -4.91 1.80 -20.03
CA SER A 54 -4.54 0.37 -20.11
C SER A 54 -5.71 -0.50 -20.56
N PHE A 55 -6.92 -0.29 -20.02
CA PHE A 55 -8.13 -0.98 -20.49
C PHE A 55 -8.39 -0.76 -21.98
N ARG A 56 -8.29 0.49 -22.47
CA ARG A 56 -8.50 0.78 -23.90
C ARG A 56 -7.47 0.10 -24.80
N ILE A 57 -6.19 0.08 -24.37
CA ILE A 57 -5.14 -0.63 -25.11
C ILE A 57 -5.43 -2.12 -25.12
N PHE A 58 -5.82 -2.71 -23.98
CA PHE A 58 -6.18 -4.12 -23.87
C PHE A 58 -7.39 -4.48 -24.75
N ALA A 59 -8.45 -3.68 -24.75
CA ALA A 59 -9.60 -3.86 -25.62
C ALA A 59 -9.20 -3.80 -27.11
N ASN A 60 -8.30 -2.89 -27.49
CA ASN A 60 -7.77 -2.80 -28.85
C ASN A 60 -6.95 -4.04 -29.24
N ILE A 61 -6.22 -4.66 -28.31
CA ILE A 61 -5.54 -5.95 -28.53
C ILE A 61 -6.55 -7.04 -28.89
N LEU A 62 -7.64 -7.17 -28.11
CA LEU A 62 -8.68 -8.16 -28.38
C LEU A 62 -9.35 -7.95 -29.74
N VAL A 63 -9.73 -6.71 -30.07
CA VAL A 63 -10.32 -6.35 -31.36
C VAL A 63 -9.36 -6.67 -32.52
N SER A 64 -8.06 -6.31 -32.37
CA SER A 64 -7.06 -6.59 -33.38
C SER A 64 -6.86 -8.09 -33.62
N LEU A 65 -6.92 -8.93 -32.56
CA LEU A 65 -6.84 -10.38 -32.66
C LEU A 65 -8.04 -10.97 -33.37
N VAL A 66 -9.25 -10.48 -33.08
CA VAL A 66 -10.48 -10.91 -33.77
C VAL A 66 -10.37 -10.59 -35.26
N ILE A 67 -9.98 -9.35 -35.59
CA ILE A 67 -9.81 -8.95 -37.00
C ILE A 67 -8.74 -9.79 -37.67
N ALA A 68 -7.58 -10.02 -37.02
CA ALA A 68 -6.52 -10.87 -37.57
C ALA A 68 -7.01 -12.28 -37.89
N ALA A 69 -7.74 -12.92 -36.94
CA ALA A 69 -8.29 -14.25 -37.13
C ALA A 69 -9.29 -14.32 -38.31
N LEU A 70 -10.21 -13.35 -38.40
CA LEU A 70 -11.16 -13.27 -39.50
C LEU A 70 -10.46 -13.05 -40.86
N VAL A 71 -9.48 -12.15 -40.91
CA VAL A 71 -8.70 -11.89 -42.13
C VAL A 71 -7.90 -13.12 -42.55
N ASN A 72 -7.34 -13.88 -41.57
CA ASN A 72 -6.63 -15.13 -41.87
C ASN A 72 -7.57 -16.22 -42.48
N ILE A 73 -8.76 -16.35 -41.94
CA ILE A 73 -9.77 -17.26 -42.51
C ILE A 73 -10.10 -16.86 -43.97
N VAL A 74 -10.32 -15.57 -44.22
CA VAL A 74 -10.62 -15.05 -45.57
C VAL A 74 -9.41 -15.28 -46.51
N TYR A 75 -8.18 -15.02 -46.05
CA TYR A 75 -6.97 -15.26 -46.79
C TYR A 75 -6.87 -16.72 -47.28
N HIS A 76 -7.05 -17.67 -46.38
CA HIS A 76 -6.98 -19.08 -46.70
C HIS A 76 -8.18 -19.58 -47.56
N ALA A 77 -9.37 -19.00 -47.35
CA ALA A 77 -10.54 -19.27 -48.20
C ALA A 77 -10.32 -18.78 -49.63
N LEU A 78 -9.71 -17.62 -49.83
CA LEU A 78 -9.35 -17.10 -51.15
C LEU A 78 -8.26 -17.95 -51.83
N LEU A 79 -7.31 -18.45 -51.01
CA LEU A 79 -6.21 -19.27 -51.51
C LEU A 79 -6.71 -20.65 -51.94
N SER A 80 -7.61 -21.30 -51.17
CA SER A 80 -8.18 -22.62 -51.50
C SER A 80 -9.18 -22.60 -52.67
N ASN A 81 -9.82 -21.44 -52.90
CA ASN A 81 -10.76 -21.24 -54.02
C ASN A 81 -10.17 -20.29 -55.09
N TYR A 82 -8.88 -20.46 -55.37
CA TYR A 82 -8.15 -19.53 -56.23
C TYR A 82 -8.79 -19.37 -57.62
N THR A 83 -8.97 -18.12 -58.01
CA THR A 83 -9.21 -17.68 -59.38
C THR A 83 -8.28 -16.51 -59.73
N PRO A 84 -7.92 -16.27 -60.99
CA PRO A 84 -7.04 -15.17 -61.35
C PRO A 84 -7.49 -13.80 -60.85
N GLY A 85 -8.79 -13.59 -60.70
CA GLY A 85 -9.37 -12.36 -60.14
C GLY A 85 -9.12 -12.20 -58.62
N PHE A 86 -8.87 -13.27 -57.90
CA PHE A 86 -8.59 -13.20 -56.45
C PHE A 86 -7.13 -12.93 -56.13
N ARG A 87 -6.22 -12.95 -57.10
CA ARG A 87 -4.77 -12.78 -56.87
C ARG A 87 -4.39 -11.52 -56.07
N ILE A 88 -4.96 -10.39 -56.40
CA ILE A 88 -4.73 -9.13 -55.68
C ILE A 88 -5.26 -9.20 -54.25
N TRP A 89 -6.44 -9.76 -54.06
CA TRP A 89 -7.06 -9.88 -52.75
C TRP A 89 -6.29 -10.84 -51.82
N ILE A 90 -5.66 -11.87 -52.33
CA ILE A 90 -4.78 -12.76 -51.56
C ILE A 90 -3.55 -12.01 -51.06
N TYR A 91 -2.94 -11.16 -51.86
CA TYR A 91 -1.81 -10.31 -51.41
C TYR A 91 -2.26 -9.31 -50.36
N ILE A 92 -3.40 -8.64 -50.55
CA ILE A 92 -3.95 -7.64 -49.60
C ILE A 92 -4.29 -8.30 -48.26
N THR A 93 -5.04 -9.39 -48.26
CA THR A 93 -5.47 -10.07 -47.03
C THR A 93 -4.28 -10.66 -46.28
N ARG A 94 -3.27 -11.16 -46.96
CA ARG A 94 -2.01 -11.62 -46.33
C ARG A 94 -1.28 -10.48 -45.61
N VAL A 95 -1.05 -9.37 -46.30
CA VAL A 95 -0.36 -8.21 -45.71
C VAL A 95 -1.17 -7.64 -44.57
N LEU A 96 -2.49 -7.53 -44.70
CA LEU A 96 -3.37 -7.05 -43.64
C LEU A 96 -3.33 -7.96 -42.42
N TYR A 97 -3.37 -9.28 -42.59
CA TYR A 97 -3.23 -10.26 -41.52
C TYR A 97 -1.92 -10.09 -40.74
N GLU A 98 -0.78 -10.05 -41.45
CA GLU A 98 0.51 -9.85 -40.81
C GLU A 98 0.61 -8.49 -40.11
N ALA A 99 0.09 -7.43 -40.71
CA ALA A 99 0.05 -6.10 -40.11
C ALA A 99 -0.80 -6.08 -38.83
N MET A 100 -1.92 -6.79 -38.77
CA MET A 100 -2.74 -6.92 -37.55
C MET A 100 -1.96 -7.62 -36.43
N LEU A 101 -1.24 -8.73 -36.73
CA LEU A 101 -0.44 -9.42 -35.74
C LEU A 101 0.72 -8.58 -35.20
N TYR A 102 1.42 -7.84 -36.07
CA TYR A 102 2.45 -6.88 -35.61
C TYR A 102 1.84 -5.73 -34.82
N GLY A 103 0.63 -5.29 -35.18
CA GLY A 103 -0.15 -4.31 -34.42
C GLY A 103 -0.44 -4.78 -33.00
N VAL A 104 -0.75 -6.08 -32.82
CA VAL A 104 -0.91 -6.66 -31.47
C VAL A 104 0.38 -6.61 -30.68
N PHE A 105 1.54 -6.91 -31.24
CA PHE A 105 2.82 -6.76 -30.57
C PHE A 105 3.12 -5.31 -30.17
N PHE A 106 2.84 -4.37 -31.08
CA PHE A 106 2.97 -2.95 -30.79
C PHE A 106 2.08 -2.51 -29.62
N LEU A 107 0.81 -2.97 -29.61
CA LEU A 107 -0.11 -2.73 -28.52
C LEU A 107 0.34 -3.37 -27.19
N PHE A 108 0.96 -4.56 -27.23
CA PHE A 108 1.58 -5.17 -26.05
C PHE A 108 2.72 -4.31 -25.49
N ALA A 109 3.54 -3.73 -26.35
CA ALA A 109 4.61 -2.82 -25.90
C ALA A 109 4.03 -1.56 -25.24
N LEU A 110 3.01 -0.94 -25.84
CA LEU A 110 2.30 0.22 -25.25
C LEU A 110 1.63 -0.14 -23.93
N TYR A 111 0.98 -1.29 -23.85
CA TYR A 111 0.36 -1.79 -22.63
C TYR A 111 1.39 -2.01 -21.51
N SER A 112 2.53 -2.61 -21.84
CA SER A 112 3.62 -2.80 -20.89
C SER A 112 4.19 -1.47 -20.37
N ILE A 113 4.32 -0.45 -21.23
CA ILE A 113 4.74 0.90 -20.82
C ILE A 113 3.75 1.50 -19.80
N GLU A 114 2.45 1.36 -20.07
CA GLU A 114 1.40 1.94 -19.22
C GLU A 114 1.36 1.28 -17.84
N ILE A 115 1.47 -0.04 -17.76
CA ILE A 115 1.42 -0.78 -16.48
C ILE A 115 2.68 -0.57 -15.65
N THR A 116 3.84 -0.47 -16.28
CA THR A 116 5.12 -0.40 -15.55
C THR A 116 5.49 1.00 -15.09
N GLY A 117 4.74 2.03 -15.48
CA GLY A 117 4.99 3.40 -15.06
C GLY A 117 6.40 3.89 -15.42
N LEU A 118 6.91 3.55 -16.61
CA LEU A 118 8.24 3.96 -17.06
C LEU A 118 8.37 5.48 -17.13
N GLU A 119 9.56 5.99 -16.81
CA GLU A 119 9.89 7.40 -16.96
C GLU A 119 9.63 7.88 -18.41
N ARG A 120 9.17 9.12 -18.56
CA ARG A 120 8.77 9.73 -19.85
C ARG A 120 9.81 9.54 -20.96
N ARG A 121 11.11 9.59 -20.63
CA ARG A 121 12.21 9.41 -21.60
C ARG A 121 12.30 7.95 -22.07
N GLN A 122 12.23 7.00 -21.16
CA GLN A 122 12.29 5.57 -21.44
C GLN A 122 11.02 5.09 -22.18
N ALA A 123 9.85 5.53 -21.73
CA ALA A 123 8.56 5.25 -22.38
C ALA A 123 8.55 5.73 -23.84
N ARG A 124 9.05 6.95 -24.10
CA ARG A 124 9.17 7.50 -25.46
C ARG A 124 10.13 6.67 -26.32
N PHE A 125 11.28 6.27 -25.76
CA PHE A 125 12.25 5.45 -26.49
C PHE A 125 11.65 4.10 -26.91
N VAL A 126 11.00 3.37 -25.99
CA VAL A 126 10.35 2.07 -26.26
C VAL A 126 9.21 2.23 -27.28
N SER A 127 8.39 3.26 -27.14
CA SER A 127 7.30 3.55 -28.09
C SER A 127 7.82 3.81 -29.50
N VAL A 128 8.86 4.65 -29.64
CA VAL A 128 9.50 4.94 -30.94
C VAL A 128 10.12 3.68 -31.54
N LEU A 129 10.86 2.91 -30.73
CA LEU A 129 11.49 1.65 -31.18
C LEU A 129 10.44 0.64 -31.65
N SER A 130 9.36 0.46 -30.91
CA SER A 130 8.25 -0.44 -31.28
C SER A 130 7.56 0.02 -32.57
N THR A 131 7.38 1.33 -32.76
CA THR A 131 6.79 1.91 -33.97
C THR A 131 7.70 1.69 -35.19
N LEU A 132 9.01 1.94 -35.03
CA LEU A 132 9.98 1.71 -36.11
C LEU A 132 10.05 0.22 -36.49
N LEU A 133 10.04 -0.67 -35.52
CA LEU A 133 10.04 -2.10 -35.75
C LEU A 133 8.74 -2.54 -36.49
N PHE A 134 7.59 -2.05 -36.05
CA PHE A 134 6.28 -2.33 -36.69
C PHE A 134 6.27 -1.89 -38.15
N ILE A 135 6.61 -0.63 -38.42
CA ILE A 135 6.63 -0.08 -39.79
C ILE A 135 7.71 -0.77 -40.66
N GLY A 136 8.90 -0.96 -40.07
CA GLY A 136 10.06 -1.52 -40.80
C GLY A 136 9.82 -2.96 -41.29
N VAL A 137 9.23 -3.82 -40.42
CA VAL A 137 8.96 -5.22 -40.80
C VAL A 137 7.91 -5.31 -41.92
N ILE A 138 6.83 -4.54 -41.83
CA ILE A 138 5.79 -4.49 -42.86
C ILE A 138 6.38 -3.93 -44.18
N ALA A 139 7.13 -2.85 -44.11
CA ALA A 139 7.75 -2.25 -45.31
C ALA A 139 8.71 -3.22 -46.00
N ILE A 140 9.57 -3.92 -45.24
CA ILE A 140 10.49 -4.94 -45.79
C ILE A 140 9.69 -6.07 -46.47
N ASP A 141 8.60 -6.57 -45.88
CA ASP A 141 7.80 -7.63 -46.50
C ASP A 141 7.15 -7.17 -47.80
N ILE A 142 6.56 -5.97 -47.82
CA ILE A 142 5.99 -5.37 -49.05
C ILE A 142 7.05 -5.17 -50.12
N ILE A 143 8.19 -4.55 -49.80
CA ILE A 143 9.28 -4.30 -50.74
C ILE A 143 9.80 -5.61 -51.34
N ARG A 144 10.04 -6.64 -50.50
CA ARG A 144 10.50 -7.95 -50.99
C ARG A 144 9.46 -8.64 -51.87
N THR A 145 8.19 -8.49 -51.54
CA THR A 145 7.09 -9.02 -52.35
C THR A 145 7.02 -8.35 -53.72
N LEU A 146 7.12 -7.01 -53.78
CA LEU A 146 7.15 -6.25 -55.02
C LEU A 146 8.42 -6.53 -55.86
N ALA A 147 9.59 -6.69 -55.20
CA ALA A 147 10.85 -7.05 -55.86
C ALA A 147 10.89 -8.52 -56.36
N GLY A 148 9.85 -9.30 -56.12
CA GLY A 148 9.80 -10.72 -56.50
C GLY A 148 10.68 -11.64 -55.67
N THR A 149 11.28 -11.14 -54.58
CA THR A 149 12.13 -11.91 -53.64
C THR A 149 11.33 -12.35 -52.39
N GLY A 150 10.09 -11.88 -52.23
CA GLY A 150 9.16 -12.21 -51.18
C GLY A 150 8.10 -13.25 -51.55
N PHE A 151 6.88 -13.10 -51.01
CA PHE A 151 5.74 -13.99 -51.29
C PHE A 151 5.36 -13.95 -52.77
N ARG A 152 5.15 -15.13 -53.37
CA ARG A 152 4.76 -15.28 -54.77
C ARG A 152 3.76 -16.40 -54.94
N LEU A 153 2.78 -16.15 -55.83
CA LEU A 153 1.81 -17.16 -56.30
C LEU A 153 2.08 -17.56 -57.73
N ALA A 154 1.95 -18.85 -58.04
CA ALA A 154 1.95 -19.35 -59.40
C ALA A 154 0.64 -18.96 -60.12
N GLU A 155 0.55 -19.31 -61.41
CA GLU A 155 -0.68 -19.08 -62.19
C GLU A 155 -1.84 -19.97 -61.77
N ASP A 156 -1.53 -21.13 -61.20
CA ASP A 156 -2.51 -22.10 -60.65
C ASP A 156 -2.95 -21.79 -59.21
N GLY A 157 -2.41 -20.69 -58.58
CA GLY A 157 -2.70 -20.28 -57.20
C GLY A 157 -1.82 -20.96 -56.17
N SER A 158 -0.91 -21.85 -56.55
CA SER A 158 0.03 -22.45 -55.59
C SER A 158 1.06 -21.43 -55.08
N VAL A 159 1.50 -21.56 -53.83
CA VAL A 159 2.51 -20.68 -53.22
C VAL A 159 3.89 -21.10 -53.68
N LEU A 160 4.46 -20.38 -54.62
CA LEU A 160 5.81 -20.63 -55.16
C LEU A 160 6.92 -20.27 -54.16
N ARG A 161 6.69 -19.24 -53.36
CA ARG A 161 7.67 -18.74 -52.41
C ARG A 161 6.98 -18.13 -51.20
N SER A 162 7.46 -18.48 -50.01
CA SER A 162 7.10 -17.87 -48.76
C SER A 162 8.25 -17.03 -48.22
N THR A 163 7.98 -16.06 -47.38
CA THR A 163 9.01 -15.25 -46.75
C THR A 163 9.11 -15.59 -45.27
N ASN A 164 10.35 -15.51 -44.70
CA ASN A 164 10.61 -15.68 -43.29
C ASN A 164 10.55 -14.33 -42.53
N VAL A 165 10.09 -13.24 -43.16
CA VAL A 165 10.05 -11.90 -42.57
C VAL A 165 9.18 -11.89 -41.32
N TYR A 166 8.02 -12.56 -41.38
CA TYR A 166 7.13 -12.70 -40.23
C TYR A 166 7.83 -13.35 -39.03
N LEU A 167 8.54 -14.45 -39.22
CA LEU A 167 9.22 -15.16 -38.14
C LEU A 167 10.33 -14.31 -37.50
N ILE A 168 11.10 -13.56 -38.31
CA ILE A 168 12.15 -12.66 -37.84
C ILE A 168 11.52 -11.52 -37.03
N GLY A 169 10.46 -10.88 -37.54
CA GLY A 169 9.75 -9.83 -36.84
C GLY A 169 9.14 -10.29 -35.51
N TYR A 170 8.52 -11.47 -35.51
CA TYR A 170 8.00 -12.12 -34.31
C TYR A 170 9.10 -12.29 -33.25
N GLY A 171 10.25 -12.83 -33.62
CA GLY A 171 11.39 -13.00 -32.71
C GLY A 171 11.89 -11.68 -32.14
N LEU A 172 12.03 -10.64 -32.97
CA LEU A 172 12.46 -9.32 -32.52
C LEU A 172 11.48 -8.68 -31.52
N PHE A 173 10.17 -8.80 -31.76
CA PHE A 173 9.16 -8.30 -30.80
C PHE A 173 9.16 -9.08 -29.49
N VAL A 174 9.29 -10.41 -29.53
CA VAL A 174 9.40 -11.23 -28.32
C VAL A 174 10.62 -10.83 -27.49
N ILE A 175 11.78 -10.61 -28.14
CA ILE A 175 13.00 -10.15 -27.47
C ILE A 175 12.78 -8.76 -26.86
N LEU A 176 12.16 -7.84 -27.60
CA LEU A 176 11.86 -6.49 -27.12
C LEU A 176 10.99 -6.52 -25.87
N LEU A 177 9.89 -7.31 -25.88
CA LEU A 177 8.99 -7.45 -24.74
C LEU A 177 9.67 -8.11 -23.54
N ALA A 178 10.46 -9.16 -23.77
CA ALA A 178 11.24 -9.81 -22.71
C ALA A 178 12.26 -8.87 -22.07
N ALA A 179 12.99 -8.08 -22.89
CA ALA A 179 13.92 -7.07 -22.39
C ALA A 179 13.23 -5.95 -21.61
N LEU A 180 12.04 -5.52 -22.06
CA LEU A 180 11.24 -4.51 -21.37
C LEU A 180 10.81 -5.02 -19.99
N LEU A 181 10.25 -6.22 -19.90
CA LEU A 181 9.84 -6.85 -18.64
C LEU A 181 11.03 -7.09 -17.71
N TYR A 182 12.17 -7.52 -18.25
CA TYR A 182 13.40 -7.69 -17.46
C TYR A 182 13.88 -6.37 -16.85
N ARG A 183 13.78 -5.27 -17.58
CA ARG A 183 14.20 -3.94 -17.11
C ARG A 183 13.35 -3.41 -15.94
N VAL A 184 12.13 -3.88 -15.81
CA VAL A 184 11.18 -3.48 -14.75
C VAL A 184 10.96 -4.57 -13.71
N HIS A 185 11.83 -5.58 -13.66
CA HIS A 185 11.69 -6.74 -12.77
C HIS A 185 11.61 -6.36 -11.28
N ASP A 186 12.27 -5.27 -10.85
CA ASP A 186 12.24 -4.78 -9.48
C ASP A 186 10.90 -4.12 -9.09
N ARG A 187 10.08 -3.74 -10.09
CA ARG A 187 8.79 -3.07 -9.89
C ARG A 187 7.60 -4.03 -9.93
N LEU A 188 7.81 -5.27 -10.36
CA LEU A 188 6.77 -6.29 -10.49
C LEU A 188 7.02 -7.44 -9.52
N PHE A 189 5.95 -7.92 -8.88
CA PHE A 189 6.04 -9.11 -8.05
C PHE A 189 6.59 -10.31 -8.85
N ARG A 190 7.54 -11.04 -8.28
CA ARG A 190 8.19 -12.19 -8.95
C ARG A 190 7.19 -13.22 -9.50
N ARG A 191 6.07 -13.47 -8.79
CA ARG A 191 5.01 -14.37 -9.23
C ARG A 191 4.33 -13.89 -10.52
N VAL A 192 4.09 -12.58 -10.65
CA VAL A 192 3.50 -11.95 -11.86
C VAL A 192 4.45 -12.12 -13.04
N MET A 193 5.73 -11.84 -12.85
CA MET A 193 6.75 -12.02 -13.88
C MET A 193 6.82 -13.47 -14.37
N TYR A 194 6.84 -14.45 -13.47
CA TYR A 194 6.86 -15.86 -13.86
C TYR A 194 5.62 -16.25 -14.66
N GLY A 195 4.44 -15.71 -14.31
CA GLY A 195 3.21 -15.91 -15.08
C GLY A 195 3.30 -15.37 -16.51
N VAL A 196 3.78 -14.14 -16.68
CA VAL A 196 3.92 -13.52 -18.01
C VAL A 196 4.99 -14.23 -18.84
N TYR A 197 6.18 -14.49 -18.28
CA TYR A 197 7.24 -15.22 -19.00
C TYR A 197 6.80 -16.65 -19.34
N GLY A 198 6.08 -17.33 -18.44
CA GLY A 198 5.55 -18.67 -18.69
C GLY A 198 4.60 -18.71 -19.88
N THR A 199 3.64 -17.76 -19.95
CA THR A 199 2.71 -17.67 -21.10
C THR A 199 3.39 -17.27 -22.40
N MET A 200 4.41 -16.39 -22.36
CA MET A 200 5.25 -16.08 -23.51
C MET A 200 6.02 -17.31 -23.98
N ALA A 201 6.59 -18.10 -23.07
CA ALA A 201 7.31 -19.34 -23.42
C ALA A 201 6.36 -20.36 -24.09
N VAL A 202 5.14 -20.54 -23.56
CA VAL A 202 4.10 -21.40 -24.18
C VAL A 202 3.79 -20.93 -25.60
N SER A 203 3.66 -19.61 -25.82
CA SER A 203 3.42 -19.03 -27.16
C SER A 203 4.54 -19.33 -28.13
N VAL A 204 5.79 -19.18 -27.68
CA VAL A 204 6.98 -19.48 -28.51
C VAL A 204 7.08 -20.98 -28.81
N LEU A 205 6.87 -21.83 -27.80
CA LEU A 205 6.87 -23.30 -27.99
C LEU A 205 5.81 -23.75 -28.97
N LEU A 206 4.58 -23.20 -28.87
CA LEU A 206 3.50 -23.49 -29.82
C LEU A 206 3.89 -23.07 -31.24
N ARG A 207 4.55 -21.92 -31.39
CA ARG A 207 5.03 -21.44 -32.70
C ARG A 207 6.09 -22.37 -33.30
N PHE A 208 7.06 -22.83 -32.50
CA PHE A 208 8.06 -23.80 -32.96
C PHE A 208 7.42 -25.15 -33.31
N GLY A 209 6.47 -25.63 -32.50
CA GLY A 209 5.69 -26.84 -32.81
C GLY A 209 4.96 -26.76 -34.16
N GLN A 210 4.34 -25.61 -34.45
CA GLN A 210 3.72 -25.37 -35.76
C GLN A 210 4.70 -25.45 -36.93
N LEU A 211 5.89 -24.84 -36.77
CA LEU A 211 6.93 -24.89 -37.79
C LEU A 211 7.41 -26.33 -38.05
N ALA A 212 7.53 -27.15 -37.00
CA ALA A 212 7.92 -28.56 -37.10
C ALA A 212 6.84 -29.40 -37.78
N LEU A 213 5.56 -29.08 -37.57
CA LEU A 213 4.42 -29.78 -38.14
C LEU A 213 4.00 -29.25 -39.53
N GLY A 214 4.62 -28.17 -40.00
CA GLY A 214 4.27 -27.55 -41.31
C GLY A 214 2.85 -26.94 -41.34
N SER A 215 2.26 -26.61 -40.20
CA SER A 215 0.91 -26.06 -40.08
C SER A 215 0.91 -24.55 -39.78
N SER A 216 -0.06 -23.80 -40.30
CA SER A 216 -0.27 -22.38 -39.98
C SER A 216 -1.54 -22.14 -39.14
N SER A 217 -2.28 -23.17 -38.78
CA SER A 217 -3.62 -23.10 -38.17
C SER A 217 -3.67 -22.48 -36.77
N LEU A 218 -2.56 -22.43 -36.06
CA LEU A 218 -2.50 -21.95 -34.68
C LEU A 218 -1.71 -20.64 -34.51
N THR A 219 -1.35 -19.95 -35.61
CA THR A 219 -0.49 -18.75 -35.53
C THR A 219 -1.12 -17.64 -34.67
N THR A 220 -2.40 -17.34 -34.89
CA THR A 220 -3.16 -16.34 -34.13
C THR A 220 -3.35 -16.76 -32.66
N MET A 221 -3.47 -18.07 -32.39
CA MET A 221 -3.61 -18.64 -31.06
C MET A 221 -2.39 -18.37 -30.16
N THR A 222 -1.18 -18.23 -30.74
CA THR A 222 0.03 -17.92 -29.96
C THR A 222 -0.06 -16.59 -29.19
N PHE A 223 -0.94 -15.67 -29.60
CA PHE A 223 -1.15 -14.40 -28.92
C PHE A 223 -2.17 -14.48 -27.78
N VAL A 224 -3.01 -15.51 -27.73
CA VAL A 224 -4.09 -15.63 -26.75
C VAL A 224 -3.54 -15.89 -25.35
N PHE A 225 -2.47 -16.67 -25.20
CA PHE A 225 -1.91 -17.01 -23.87
C PHE A 225 -1.43 -15.80 -23.10
N PRO A 226 -0.60 -14.88 -23.66
CA PRO A 226 -0.25 -13.63 -23.00
C PRO A 226 -1.47 -12.75 -22.69
N VAL A 227 -2.48 -12.73 -23.57
CA VAL A 227 -3.70 -11.95 -23.35
C VAL A 227 -4.51 -12.50 -22.17
N ILE A 228 -4.66 -13.83 -22.03
CA ILE A 228 -5.30 -14.43 -20.86
C ILE A 228 -4.55 -14.09 -19.58
N ALA A 229 -3.19 -14.15 -19.60
CA ALA A 229 -2.40 -13.76 -18.46
C ALA A 229 -2.61 -12.29 -18.09
N MET A 230 -2.64 -11.40 -19.08
CA MET A 230 -2.93 -9.97 -18.85
C MET A 230 -4.32 -9.75 -18.26
N LEU A 231 -5.34 -10.45 -18.77
CA LEU A 231 -6.69 -10.38 -18.22
C LEU A 231 -6.69 -10.79 -16.74
N TYR A 232 -6.11 -11.94 -16.43
CA TYR A 232 -6.11 -12.48 -15.08
C TYR A 232 -5.29 -11.62 -14.11
N ILE A 233 -4.10 -11.18 -14.51
CA ILE A 233 -3.15 -10.48 -13.62
C ILE A 233 -3.55 -9.01 -13.40
N PHE A 234 -3.99 -8.32 -14.47
CA PHE A 234 -4.14 -6.87 -14.45
C PHE A 234 -5.58 -6.37 -14.57
N HIS A 235 -6.52 -7.24 -14.96
CA HIS A 235 -7.93 -6.87 -15.16
C HIS A 235 -8.92 -7.74 -14.38
N SER A 236 -8.48 -8.75 -13.60
CA SER A 236 -9.36 -9.45 -12.68
C SER A 236 -9.46 -8.66 -11.38
N VAL A 237 -10.32 -7.65 -11.36
CA VAL A 237 -10.60 -6.89 -10.14
C VAL A 237 -11.53 -7.71 -9.25
N PRO A 238 -11.24 -7.86 -7.96
CA PRO A 238 -12.16 -8.51 -7.04
C PRO A 238 -13.44 -7.66 -6.88
N TYR A 239 -14.47 -8.03 -7.62
CA TYR A 239 -15.82 -7.48 -7.48
C TYR A 239 -16.55 -8.23 -6.37
N ASN A 240 -16.93 -7.53 -5.31
CA ASN A 240 -17.74 -8.11 -4.25
C ASN A 240 -19.21 -8.20 -4.70
N ILE A 241 -19.60 -9.39 -5.17
CA ILE A 241 -20.95 -9.65 -5.68
C ILE A 241 -22.04 -9.40 -4.63
N THR A 242 -21.75 -9.65 -3.35
CA THR A 242 -22.73 -9.54 -2.27
C THR A 242 -23.04 -8.09 -1.91
N LEU A 243 -22.02 -7.22 -1.98
CA LEU A 243 -22.13 -5.79 -1.68
C LEU A 243 -22.38 -4.95 -2.94
N GLY A 244 -21.97 -5.43 -4.11
CA GLY A 244 -21.99 -4.65 -5.36
C GLY A 244 -20.89 -3.60 -5.43
N SER A 245 -19.79 -3.81 -4.70
CA SER A 245 -18.67 -2.89 -4.57
C SER A 245 -17.45 -3.35 -5.33
N VAL A 246 -16.55 -2.41 -5.61
CA VAL A 246 -15.24 -2.62 -6.20
C VAL A 246 -14.17 -2.26 -5.15
N ASP A 247 -12.93 -2.66 -5.34
CA ASP A 247 -11.86 -2.41 -4.40
C ASP A 247 -11.37 -0.94 -4.39
N VAL A 248 -10.46 -0.63 -3.47
CA VAL A 248 -9.86 0.69 -3.30
C VAL A 248 -9.06 1.14 -4.54
N HIS A 249 -8.36 0.23 -5.22
CA HIS A 249 -7.58 0.58 -6.41
C HIS A 249 -8.46 1.07 -7.56
N ALA A 250 -9.63 0.47 -7.71
CA ALA A 250 -10.61 0.93 -8.70
C ALA A 250 -11.19 2.31 -8.34
N MET A 251 -11.36 2.62 -7.05
CA MET A 251 -11.73 3.96 -6.59
C MET A 251 -10.66 4.98 -6.99
N GLU A 252 -9.42 4.69 -6.70
CA GLU A 252 -8.27 5.53 -7.02
C GLU A 252 -8.15 5.81 -8.52
N ASP A 253 -8.28 4.77 -9.34
CA ASP A 253 -8.27 4.90 -10.81
C ASP A 253 -9.44 5.75 -11.33
N MET A 254 -10.62 5.58 -10.76
CA MET A 254 -11.81 6.36 -11.14
C MET A 254 -11.64 7.83 -10.77
N VAL A 255 -11.20 8.13 -9.56
CA VAL A 255 -10.94 9.50 -9.08
C VAL A 255 -9.91 10.19 -9.96
N ARG A 256 -8.80 9.52 -10.28
CA ARG A 256 -7.76 10.02 -11.20
C ARG A 256 -8.33 10.33 -12.58
N GLN A 257 -9.21 9.47 -13.10
CA GLN A 257 -9.85 9.68 -14.38
C GLN A 257 -10.86 10.85 -14.36
N MET A 258 -11.62 10.99 -13.26
CA MET A 258 -12.54 12.13 -13.10
C MET A 258 -11.76 13.44 -13.04
N HIS A 259 -10.71 13.51 -12.24
CA HIS A 259 -9.84 14.68 -12.15
C HIS A 259 -9.21 15.04 -13.51
N SER A 260 -8.67 14.06 -14.26
CA SER A 260 -8.08 14.31 -15.60
C SER A 260 -9.07 14.87 -16.64
N ARG A 261 -10.38 14.71 -16.38
CA ARG A 261 -11.47 15.25 -17.21
C ARG A 261 -12.08 16.54 -16.68
N GLY A 262 -11.56 17.07 -15.57
CA GLY A 262 -12.13 18.23 -14.89
C GLY A 262 -13.55 17.95 -14.35
N ALA A 263 -13.84 16.72 -13.96
CA ALA A 263 -15.16 16.32 -13.48
C ALA A 263 -15.17 16.27 -11.95
N ASP A 264 -16.01 17.10 -11.35
CA ASP A 264 -16.23 17.13 -9.92
C ASP A 264 -17.07 15.95 -9.42
N PHE A 265 -16.75 15.48 -8.23
CA PHE A 265 -17.48 14.43 -7.54
C PHE A 265 -17.69 14.77 -6.06
N VAL A 266 -18.60 14.05 -5.45
CA VAL A 266 -18.81 13.99 -4.00
C VAL A 266 -18.67 12.52 -3.57
N PHE A 267 -18.16 12.30 -2.38
CA PHE A 267 -18.10 10.98 -1.80
C PHE A 267 -18.73 10.95 -0.40
N LEU A 268 -19.25 9.77 -0.07
CA LEU A 268 -19.83 9.44 1.24
C LEU A 268 -19.17 8.16 1.73
N SER A 269 -18.36 8.24 2.77
CA SER A 269 -17.76 7.10 3.45
C SER A 269 -18.64 6.64 4.60
N LEU A 270 -18.76 5.34 4.79
CA LEU A 270 -19.38 4.71 5.96
C LEU A 270 -18.39 3.67 6.50
N LEU A 271 -17.90 3.90 7.70
CA LEU A 271 -17.10 2.96 8.49
C LEU A 271 -17.94 2.40 9.63
N ILE A 272 -17.94 1.08 9.80
CA ILE A 272 -18.46 0.37 10.97
C ILE A 272 -17.28 -0.38 11.61
N PRO A 273 -16.66 0.18 12.67
CA PRO A 273 -15.36 -0.29 13.20
C PRO A 273 -15.37 -1.77 13.61
N GLU A 274 -16.48 -2.27 14.13
CA GLU A 274 -16.62 -3.68 14.56
C GLU A 274 -16.36 -4.67 13.42
N PHE A 275 -16.66 -4.30 12.18
CA PHE A 275 -16.51 -5.15 11.00
C PHE A 275 -15.29 -4.79 10.14
N ASP A 276 -14.53 -3.74 10.47
CA ASP A 276 -13.30 -3.38 9.76
C ASP A 276 -12.07 -4.14 10.27
N GLN A 277 -12.29 -5.37 10.73
CA GLN A 277 -11.26 -6.30 11.19
C GLN A 277 -11.10 -7.44 10.19
N GLU A 278 -9.90 -8.00 10.13
CA GLU A 278 -9.59 -9.12 9.26
C GLU A 278 -10.49 -10.33 9.58
N GLY A 279 -11.11 -10.91 8.55
CA GLY A 279 -12.00 -12.05 8.68
C GLY A 279 -13.45 -11.75 9.08
N LYS A 280 -13.83 -10.48 9.32
CA LYS A 280 -15.23 -10.09 9.56
C LYS A 280 -15.86 -9.51 8.30
N GLU A 281 -17.12 -9.85 8.04
CA GLU A 281 -17.91 -9.28 6.94
C GLU A 281 -19.09 -8.48 7.48
N LEU A 282 -19.49 -7.44 6.73
CA LEU A 282 -20.72 -6.70 7.03
C LEU A 282 -21.93 -7.64 7.05
N PRO A 283 -22.84 -7.57 8.04
CA PRO A 283 -24.07 -8.33 8.07
C PRO A 283 -24.92 -8.15 6.81
N ALA A 284 -25.65 -9.19 6.40
CA ALA A 284 -26.47 -9.17 5.18
C ALA A 284 -27.46 -8.00 5.14
N GLU A 285 -28.00 -7.62 6.29
CA GLU A 285 -28.95 -6.50 6.45
C GLU A 285 -28.28 -5.17 6.13
N ILE A 286 -27.09 -4.90 6.68
CA ILE A 286 -26.33 -3.67 6.42
C ILE A 286 -25.89 -3.64 4.94
N ARG A 287 -25.43 -4.78 4.39
CA ARG A 287 -25.09 -4.88 2.96
C ARG A 287 -26.27 -4.50 2.05
N ALA A 288 -27.48 -4.97 2.39
CA ALA A 288 -28.69 -4.66 1.64
C ALA A 288 -29.02 -3.16 1.67
N VAL A 289 -28.84 -2.50 2.82
CA VAL A 289 -29.06 -1.06 2.99
C VAL A 289 -28.06 -0.26 2.17
N VAL A 290 -26.77 -0.54 2.30
CA VAL A 290 -25.70 0.14 1.54
C VAL A 290 -25.89 -0.01 0.03
N ARG A 291 -26.22 -1.22 -0.45
CA ARG A 291 -26.50 -1.48 -1.85
C ARG A 291 -27.71 -0.69 -2.36
N ARG A 292 -28.76 -0.59 -1.57
CA ARG A 292 -29.94 0.22 -1.90
C ARG A 292 -29.58 1.70 -2.02
N TYR A 293 -28.75 2.24 -1.13
CA TYR A 293 -28.32 3.63 -1.20
C TYR A 293 -27.56 3.96 -2.49
N SER A 294 -26.71 3.06 -2.94
CA SER A 294 -25.99 3.26 -4.20
C SER A 294 -26.89 3.20 -5.44
N ALA A 295 -27.99 2.42 -5.40
CA ALA A 295 -28.89 2.22 -6.53
C ALA A 295 -29.98 3.28 -6.62
N ASP A 296 -30.62 3.65 -5.48
CA ASP A 296 -31.87 4.40 -5.47
C ASP A 296 -31.67 5.90 -5.34
N PHE A 297 -30.60 6.35 -4.69
CA PHE A 297 -30.42 7.76 -4.40
C PHE A 297 -29.62 8.54 -5.45
N PHE A 298 -28.73 7.88 -6.19
CA PHE A 298 -27.86 8.56 -7.13
C PHE A 298 -27.81 7.89 -8.51
N LYS A 299 -27.80 8.70 -9.56
CA LYS A 299 -27.60 8.21 -10.93
C LYS A 299 -26.11 7.98 -11.20
N GLY A 300 -25.76 6.72 -11.47
CA GLY A 300 -24.38 6.36 -11.82
C GLY A 300 -23.40 6.53 -10.66
N ALA A 301 -23.85 6.22 -9.45
CA ALA A 301 -23.00 6.12 -8.27
C ALA A 301 -22.17 4.83 -8.33
N PHE A 302 -20.97 4.90 -7.76
CA PHE A 302 -20.07 3.77 -7.63
C PHE A 302 -19.80 3.51 -6.16
N LEU A 303 -19.94 2.25 -5.76
CA LEU A 303 -19.66 1.79 -4.42
C LEU A 303 -18.30 1.12 -4.39
N PHE A 304 -17.43 1.57 -3.51
CA PHE A 304 -16.10 1.00 -3.28
C PHE A 304 -16.00 0.46 -1.87
N GLN A 305 -15.20 -0.59 -1.72
CA GLN A 305 -14.87 -1.17 -0.43
C GLN A 305 -13.39 -0.90 -0.16
N ILE A 306 -13.09 -0.13 0.89
CA ILE A 306 -11.73 0.21 1.29
C ILE A 306 -11.26 -0.53 2.55
N GLY A 307 -12.18 -1.27 3.18
CA GLY A 307 -11.97 -2.18 4.30
C GLY A 307 -13.14 -3.14 4.43
N ASN A 308 -13.08 -4.12 5.31
CA ASN A 308 -14.15 -5.12 5.48
C ASN A 308 -15.46 -4.48 5.97
N GLY A 309 -15.36 -3.55 6.91
CA GLY A 309 -16.47 -2.74 7.44
C GLY A 309 -16.55 -1.34 6.84
N HIS A 310 -15.81 -1.05 5.78
CA HIS A 310 -15.58 0.29 5.30
C HIS A 310 -15.92 0.43 3.80
N VAL A 311 -16.91 1.24 3.49
CA VAL A 311 -17.42 1.46 2.14
C VAL A 311 -17.45 2.94 1.79
N VAL A 312 -17.18 3.26 0.52
CA VAL A 312 -17.21 4.63 0.00
C VAL A 312 -18.10 4.68 -1.24
N LEU A 313 -19.09 5.56 -1.21
CA LEU A 313 -19.94 5.87 -2.34
C LEU A 313 -19.37 7.12 -3.05
N VAL A 314 -19.04 7.01 -4.32
CA VAL A 314 -18.54 8.13 -5.14
C VAL A 314 -19.56 8.49 -6.22
N VAL A 315 -19.86 9.78 -6.34
CA VAL A 315 -20.93 10.30 -7.19
C VAL A 315 -20.46 11.51 -7.97
N SER A 316 -20.68 11.53 -9.30
CA SER A 316 -20.41 12.70 -10.12
C SER A 316 -21.43 13.82 -9.87
N LYS A 317 -20.96 15.03 -9.54
CA LYS A 317 -21.80 16.22 -9.33
C LYS A 317 -22.56 16.60 -10.60
N HIS A 318 -21.91 16.49 -11.76
CA HIS A 318 -22.53 16.83 -13.04
C HIS A 318 -23.78 15.97 -13.34
N ARG A 319 -23.78 14.70 -12.95
CA ARG A 319 -24.93 13.80 -13.13
C ARG A 319 -25.99 13.93 -12.03
N ASN A 320 -25.63 14.53 -10.92
CA ASN A 320 -26.47 14.68 -9.74
C ASN A 320 -26.35 16.09 -9.18
N PRO A 321 -26.90 17.11 -9.86
CA PRO A 321 -26.78 18.51 -9.42
C PRO A 321 -27.47 18.77 -8.07
N ASP A 322 -28.41 17.93 -7.68
CA ASP A 322 -29.14 17.92 -6.42
C ASP A 322 -28.52 16.99 -5.35
N PHE A 323 -27.19 16.75 -5.46
CA PHE A 323 -26.46 15.79 -4.60
C PHE A 323 -26.62 16.11 -3.11
N GLU A 324 -26.67 17.38 -2.71
CA GLU A 324 -26.77 17.80 -1.32
C GLU A 324 -28.11 17.34 -0.70
N GLU A 325 -29.23 17.57 -1.39
CA GLU A 325 -30.54 17.10 -0.95
C GLU A 325 -30.60 15.57 -0.86
N ARG A 326 -29.95 14.88 -1.79
CA ARG A 326 -29.87 13.41 -1.78
C ARG A 326 -29.04 12.86 -0.63
N ILE A 327 -27.92 13.53 -0.29
CA ILE A 327 -27.12 13.17 0.90
C ILE A 327 -27.99 13.29 2.16
N GLN A 328 -28.71 14.40 2.32
CA GLN A 328 -29.60 14.60 3.47
C GLN A 328 -30.68 13.49 3.56
N ARG A 329 -31.23 13.08 2.44
CA ARG A 329 -32.19 11.96 2.38
C ARG A 329 -31.56 10.62 2.78
N ILE A 330 -30.32 10.36 2.33
CA ILE A 330 -29.57 9.15 2.76
C ILE A 330 -29.33 9.17 4.25
N LEU A 331 -28.85 10.27 4.80
CA LEU A 331 -28.61 10.39 6.24
C LEU A 331 -29.89 10.20 7.05
N ALA A 332 -31.00 10.82 6.61
CA ALA A 332 -32.30 10.64 7.27
C ALA A 332 -32.79 9.17 7.21
N SER A 333 -32.59 8.50 6.08
CA SER A 333 -32.90 7.06 5.94
C SER A 333 -31.98 6.21 6.80
N PHE A 334 -30.69 6.52 6.84
CA PHE A 334 -29.70 5.82 7.65
C PHE A 334 -30.02 5.90 9.14
N TRP A 335 -30.32 7.09 9.65
CA TRP A 335 -30.71 7.26 11.06
C TRP A 335 -31.94 6.45 11.45
N LYS A 336 -32.92 6.35 10.54
CA LYS A 336 -34.12 5.53 10.77
C LYS A 336 -33.80 4.03 10.85
N GLU A 337 -32.89 3.57 10.01
CA GLU A 337 -32.48 2.15 9.96
C GLU A 337 -31.47 1.80 11.04
N TYR A 338 -30.61 2.76 11.42
CA TYR A 338 -29.59 2.62 12.46
C TYR A 338 -30.20 2.20 13.81
N GLN A 339 -31.42 2.68 14.15
CA GLN A 339 -32.11 2.29 15.37
C GLN A 339 -32.29 0.76 15.51
N HIS A 340 -32.20 0.01 14.42
CA HIS A 340 -32.29 -1.44 14.40
C HIS A 340 -30.94 -2.13 14.57
N PHE A 341 -29.84 -1.50 14.11
CA PHE A 341 -28.52 -2.12 14.10
C PHE A 341 -27.69 -1.82 15.36
N GLN A 342 -27.83 -0.64 15.95
CA GLN A 342 -27.17 -0.18 17.18
C GLN A 342 -25.63 -0.48 17.22
N LYS A 343 -24.95 -0.36 16.07
CA LYS A 343 -23.50 -0.58 15.97
C LYS A 343 -22.79 0.74 15.80
N PRO A 344 -21.66 0.98 16.49
CA PRO A 344 -20.86 2.19 16.28
C PRO A 344 -20.55 2.40 14.80
N PHE A 345 -20.66 3.63 14.33
CA PHE A 345 -20.36 4.00 12.95
C PHE A 345 -19.66 5.36 12.89
N LYS A 346 -19.00 5.61 11.75
CA LYS A 346 -18.46 6.92 11.37
C LYS A 346 -18.85 7.20 9.92
N ILE A 347 -19.33 8.41 9.64
CA ILE A 347 -19.67 8.83 8.28
C ILE A 347 -18.86 10.06 7.94
N VAL A 348 -18.11 10.00 6.83
CA VAL A 348 -17.36 11.13 6.29
C VAL A 348 -17.92 11.52 4.92
N ILE A 349 -18.17 12.81 4.74
CA ILE A 349 -18.65 13.39 3.49
C ILE A 349 -17.58 14.35 2.97
N GLY A 350 -17.23 14.23 1.70
CA GLY A 350 -16.28 15.15 1.08
C GLY A 350 -16.57 15.35 -0.41
N GLU A 351 -15.88 16.32 -0.95
CA GLU A 351 -15.97 16.69 -2.36
C GLU A 351 -14.62 16.51 -3.05
N SER A 352 -14.59 16.67 -4.38
CA SER A 352 -13.34 16.66 -5.13
C SER A 352 -12.42 17.80 -4.69
N ILE A 353 -11.17 17.45 -4.36
CA ILE A 353 -10.10 18.38 -3.94
C ILE A 353 -8.94 18.18 -4.92
N ASP A 354 -8.52 19.24 -5.58
CA ASP A 354 -7.51 19.17 -6.66
C ASP A 354 -6.19 18.58 -6.20
N GLU A 355 -5.72 18.97 -5.03
CA GLU A 355 -4.46 18.49 -4.47
C GLU A 355 -4.51 16.98 -4.18
N ILE A 356 -5.53 16.53 -3.46
CA ILE A 356 -5.75 15.13 -3.11
C ILE A 356 -6.00 14.28 -4.36
N SER A 357 -6.74 14.82 -5.35
CA SER A 357 -7.00 14.15 -6.62
C SER A 357 -5.72 13.91 -7.42
N ARG A 358 -4.77 14.85 -7.40
CA ARG A 358 -3.47 14.70 -8.08
C ARG A 358 -2.60 13.62 -7.46
N LYS A 359 -2.56 13.54 -6.13
CA LYS A 359 -1.80 12.54 -5.37
C LYS A 359 -2.53 11.20 -5.31
N ASN A 360 -3.85 11.20 -5.48
CA ASN A 360 -4.74 10.03 -5.39
C ASN A 360 -4.84 9.44 -3.97
N GLU A 361 -4.96 10.30 -2.97
CA GLU A 361 -4.84 9.98 -1.55
C GLU A 361 -6.20 10.01 -0.80
N TYR A 362 -7.35 9.88 -1.49
CA TYR A 362 -8.66 9.96 -0.83
C TYR A 362 -8.90 8.88 0.23
N ALA A 363 -8.45 7.66 0.00
CA ALA A 363 -8.60 6.60 0.98
C ALA A 363 -7.82 6.91 2.27
N SER A 364 -6.63 7.47 2.14
CA SER A 364 -5.79 7.91 3.27
C SER A 364 -6.40 9.11 4.00
N LEU A 365 -6.88 10.12 3.25
CA LEU A 365 -7.58 11.27 3.82
C LEU A 365 -8.81 10.85 4.63
N ILE A 366 -9.67 9.99 4.07
CA ILE A 366 -10.85 9.49 4.74
C ILE A 366 -10.48 8.81 6.06
N ARG A 367 -9.48 7.91 6.03
CA ARG A 367 -9.01 7.21 7.24
C ARG A 367 -8.38 8.14 8.27
N SER A 368 -7.69 9.20 7.85
CA SER A 368 -7.13 10.22 8.75
C SER A 368 -8.25 10.94 9.50
N VAL A 369 -9.27 11.41 8.79
CA VAL A 369 -10.45 12.06 9.41
C VAL A 369 -11.20 11.10 10.35
N GLU A 370 -11.41 9.85 9.94
CA GLU A 370 -12.12 8.85 10.75
C GLU A 370 -11.38 8.49 12.05
N ARG A 371 -10.05 8.60 12.09
CA ARG A 371 -9.28 8.35 13.33
C ARG A 371 -9.58 9.38 14.41
N THR A 372 -9.80 10.63 14.03
CA THR A 372 -9.97 11.76 14.96
C THR A 372 -11.42 12.02 15.36
N MET A 373 -12.40 11.54 14.58
CA MET A 373 -13.81 11.79 14.86
C MET A 373 -14.41 10.79 15.86
N ASP A 374 -15.40 11.26 16.62
CA ASP A 374 -16.16 10.43 17.57
C ASP A 374 -17.02 9.39 16.85
N GLU A 375 -17.34 8.29 17.56
CA GLU A 375 -18.30 7.30 17.08
C GLU A 375 -19.71 7.89 16.98
N ASN A 376 -20.50 7.35 16.07
CA ASN A 376 -21.89 7.73 15.81
C ASN A 376 -22.06 9.18 15.34
N THR A 377 -21.04 9.70 14.65
CA THR A 377 -21.04 11.06 14.10
C THR A 377 -20.94 11.08 12.57
N VAL A 378 -21.37 12.21 12.02
CA VAL A 378 -21.26 12.54 10.60
C VAL A 378 -20.36 13.76 10.49
N HIS A 379 -19.24 13.64 9.78
CA HIS A 379 -18.28 14.71 9.58
C HIS A 379 -18.21 15.10 8.10
N ARG A 380 -18.14 16.39 7.83
CA ARG A 380 -17.90 16.92 6.48
C ARG A 380 -16.48 17.45 6.43
N ILE A 381 -15.69 16.99 5.47
CA ILE A 381 -14.29 17.40 5.32
C ILE A 381 -14.20 18.92 5.18
N THR A 382 -13.34 19.51 5.99
CA THR A 382 -13.03 20.94 6.05
C THR A 382 -11.61 21.20 5.53
N PRO A 383 -11.24 22.46 5.24
CA PRO A 383 -9.84 22.80 4.92
C PRO A 383 -8.85 22.42 6.03
N GLU A 384 -9.27 22.50 7.31
CA GLU A 384 -8.46 22.12 8.47
C GLU A 384 -8.13 20.63 8.47
N ASP A 385 -9.06 19.76 8.04
CA ASP A 385 -8.82 18.32 7.89
C ASP A 385 -7.76 18.04 6.82
N ILE A 386 -7.77 18.82 5.73
CA ILE A 386 -6.78 18.70 4.65
C ILE A 386 -5.40 19.13 5.14
N ASP A 387 -5.33 20.24 5.86
CA ASP A 387 -4.07 20.73 6.43
C ASP A 387 -3.51 19.72 7.46
N CYS A 388 -4.37 19.13 8.29
CA CYS A 388 -4.00 18.09 9.24
C CYS A 388 -3.46 16.83 8.51
N PHE A 389 -4.17 16.36 7.50
CA PHE A 389 -3.76 15.24 6.67
C PHE A 389 -2.41 15.47 5.97
N ASN A 390 -2.22 16.65 5.36
CA ASN A 390 -0.95 16.99 4.72
C ASN A 390 0.21 17.03 5.72
N ARG A 391 -0.04 17.48 6.95
CA ARG A 391 0.93 17.45 8.03
C ARG A 391 1.26 16.02 8.46
N GLU A 392 0.27 15.14 8.62
CA GLU A 392 0.47 13.72 8.92
C GLU A 392 1.30 13.02 7.84
N GLU A 393 0.98 13.24 6.55
CA GLU A 393 1.73 12.67 5.42
C GLU A 393 3.18 13.19 5.36
N TYR A 394 3.39 14.47 5.70
CA TYR A 394 4.73 15.02 5.81
C TYR A 394 5.52 14.33 6.93
N ILE A 395 4.92 14.19 8.13
CA ILE A 395 5.54 13.51 9.27
C ILE A 395 5.85 12.05 8.92
N LEU A 396 4.91 11.34 8.30
CA LEU A 396 5.09 9.95 7.87
C LEU A 396 6.27 9.78 6.91
N ARG A 397 6.42 10.69 5.96
CA ARG A 397 7.56 10.69 5.03
C ARG A 397 8.88 10.87 5.74
N GLU A 398 8.96 11.82 6.69
CA GLU A 398 10.16 12.06 7.47
C GLU A 398 10.50 10.86 8.39
N LEU A 399 9.49 10.28 9.05
CA LEU A 399 9.65 9.06 9.85
C LEU A 399 10.15 7.89 9.01
N THR A 400 9.62 7.74 7.79
CA THR A 400 10.07 6.70 6.86
C THR A 400 11.56 6.84 6.53
N ASP A 401 12.03 8.06 6.29
CA ASP A 401 13.45 8.33 6.01
C ASP A 401 14.33 8.07 7.24
N ILE A 402 13.91 8.52 8.45
CA ILE A 402 14.60 8.23 9.71
C ILE A 402 14.77 6.72 9.90
N CYS A 403 13.68 5.95 9.72
CA CYS A 403 13.69 4.51 9.91
C CYS A 403 14.54 3.76 8.87
N HIS A 404 14.60 4.26 7.64
CA HIS A 404 15.48 3.67 6.62
C HIS A 404 16.96 3.93 6.88
N ARG A 405 17.32 5.09 7.43
CA ARG A 405 18.71 5.42 7.77
C ARG A 405 19.22 4.67 8.99
N ARG A 406 18.35 4.41 9.97
CA ARG A 406 18.72 3.78 11.25
C ARG A 406 19.93 4.44 11.92
N ASP A 407 20.04 5.76 11.80
CA ASP A 407 21.10 6.55 12.45
C ASP A 407 20.68 6.86 13.88
N LEU A 408 21.39 6.30 14.87
CA LEU A 408 21.11 6.53 16.29
C LEU A 408 21.34 7.98 16.72
N ASP A 409 22.10 8.75 15.95
CA ASP A 409 22.37 10.17 16.16
C ASP A 409 21.54 11.09 15.26
N ASP A 410 20.50 10.58 14.56
CA ASP A 410 19.69 11.40 13.64
C ASP A 410 19.28 12.73 14.30
N PRO A 411 19.66 13.88 13.70
CA PRO A 411 19.45 15.19 14.30
C PRO A 411 18.00 15.63 14.35
N ARG A 412 17.11 14.94 13.65
CA ARG A 412 15.66 15.21 13.66
C ARG A 412 14.99 14.65 14.91
N VAL A 413 15.53 13.59 15.52
CA VAL A 413 15.00 13.01 16.76
C VAL A 413 15.73 13.68 17.94
N LEU A 414 15.01 14.49 18.69
CA LEU A 414 15.55 15.23 19.82
C LEU A 414 15.19 14.54 21.13
N ALA A 415 16.17 14.42 22.03
CA ALA A 415 15.94 14.05 23.41
C ALA A 415 15.73 15.32 24.25
N TYR A 416 14.54 15.45 24.82
CA TYR A 416 14.23 16.37 25.88
C TYR A 416 14.21 15.60 27.19
N CYS A 417 14.31 16.26 28.31
CA CYS A 417 14.09 15.66 29.62
C CYS A 417 13.35 16.60 30.56
N GLN A 418 12.57 16.02 31.43
CA GLN A 418 11.92 16.77 32.53
C GLN A 418 12.48 16.28 33.85
N PRO A 419 13.15 17.15 34.63
CA PRO A 419 13.70 16.81 35.96
C PRO A 419 12.56 16.44 36.92
N VAL A 420 12.80 15.39 37.72
CA VAL A 420 11.89 14.87 38.74
C VAL A 420 12.49 15.12 40.12
N PHE A 421 11.72 15.72 41.01
CA PHE A 421 12.15 16.02 42.38
C PHE A 421 11.94 14.81 43.29
N ASN A 422 13.01 14.29 43.87
CA ASN A 422 13.00 13.20 44.81
C ASN A 422 12.83 13.72 46.23
N LEU A 423 11.70 13.40 46.85
CA LEU A 423 11.36 13.89 48.20
C LEU A 423 12.25 13.30 49.29
N LYS A 424 12.79 12.09 49.06
CA LYS A 424 13.66 11.43 50.04
C LYS A 424 15.07 12.03 50.09
N THR A 425 15.62 12.41 48.94
CA THR A 425 16.94 12.98 48.82
C THR A 425 16.93 14.50 48.89
N GLY A 426 15.77 15.12 48.64
CA GLY A 426 15.59 16.56 48.50
C GLY A 426 16.28 17.14 47.26
N ARG A 427 16.54 16.33 46.23
CA ARG A 427 17.31 16.69 45.02
C ARG A 427 16.61 16.26 43.75
N PHE A 428 17.06 16.79 42.59
CA PHE A 428 16.70 16.34 41.26
C PHE A 428 17.73 15.30 40.82
N ASP A 429 17.55 14.06 41.24
CA ASP A 429 18.42 12.94 40.91
C ASP A 429 17.79 11.95 39.87
N THR A 430 16.62 12.29 39.38
CA THR A 430 15.86 11.51 38.39
C THR A 430 15.29 12.48 37.34
N ALA A 431 15.09 12.00 36.11
CA ALA A 431 14.44 12.74 35.03
C ALA A 431 13.70 11.81 34.12
N GLU A 432 12.70 12.31 33.41
CA GLU A 432 12.00 11.61 32.34
C GLU A 432 12.51 12.09 30.97
N ALA A 433 12.92 11.19 30.11
CA ALA A 433 13.28 11.48 28.71
C ALA A 433 12.04 11.55 27.82
N LEU A 434 11.91 12.66 27.13
CA LEU A 434 10.76 12.97 26.29
C LEU A 434 11.22 13.21 24.85
N MET A 435 10.73 12.39 23.92
CA MET A 435 11.06 12.52 22.51
C MET A 435 10.38 13.74 21.88
N ARG A 436 11.08 14.40 20.97
CA ARG A 436 10.54 15.46 20.09
C ARG A 436 11.10 15.22 18.68
N LEU A 437 10.36 15.58 17.64
CA LEU A 437 10.94 15.66 16.31
C LEU A 437 11.19 17.13 15.94
N ARG A 438 12.30 17.39 15.25
CA ARG A 438 12.57 18.67 14.62
C ARG A 438 12.57 18.47 13.11
N LEU A 439 11.51 18.93 12.45
CA LEU A 439 11.33 18.80 11.03
C LEU A 439 11.40 20.19 10.37
N GLU A 440 11.84 20.24 9.11
CA GLU A 440 12.12 21.49 8.42
C GLU A 440 10.86 22.34 8.21
N GLU A 441 9.75 21.73 7.76
CA GLU A 441 8.52 22.45 7.44
C GLU A 441 7.64 22.77 8.67
N THR A 442 7.63 21.88 9.68
CA THR A 442 6.73 22.00 10.84
C THR A 442 7.42 22.49 12.12
N GLY A 443 8.74 22.55 12.14
CA GLY A 443 9.52 22.88 13.35
C GLY A 443 9.52 21.73 14.36
N ILE A 444 9.24 22.04 15.64
CA ILE A 444 9.17 21.02 16.71
C ILE A 444 7.79 20.34 16.66
N VAL A 445 7.81 19.01 16.48
CA VAL A 445 6.62 18.15 16.52
C VAL A 445 6.60 17.39 17.84
N PHE A 446 5.45 17.38 18.50
CA PHE A 446 5.25 16.74 19.80
C PHE A 446 4.82 15.27 19.67
N PRO A 447 5.00 14.44 20.71
CA PRO A 447 4.73 13.00 20.69
C PRO A 447 3.30 12.65 20.27
N ASP A 448 2.31 13.37 20.74
CA ASP A 448 0.90 13.22 20.41
C ASP A 448 0.61 13.27 18.90
N GLN A 449 1.46 13.96 18.13
CA GLN A 449 1.31 14.11 16.68
C GLN A 449 2.03 13.02 15.88
N PHE A 450 3.13 12.44 16.37
CA PHE A 450 3.93 11.50 15.58
C PHE A 450 3.96 10.07 16.13
N ILE A 451 3.78 9.86 17.44
CA ILE A 451 3.77 8.51 18.03
C ILE A 451 2.69 7.63 17.41
N PRO A 452 1.40 8.08 17.28
CA PRO A 452 0.36 7.26 16.65
C PRO A 452 0.70 6.89 15.19
N ILE A 453 1.35 7.78 14.46
CA ILE A 453 1.81 7.52 13.08
C ILE A 453 2.92 6.47 13.09
N ALA A 454 3.90 6.61 13.99
CA ALA A 454 5.02 5.69 14.13
C ALA A 454 4.55 4.27 14.52
N GLU A 455 3.61 4.16 15.45
CA GLU A 455 3.00 2.88 15.87
C GLU A 455 2.25 2.21 14.74
N ALA A 456 1.38 2.95 14.03
CA ALA A 456 0.57 2.44 12.93
C ALA A 456 1.42 1.89 11.77
N HIS A 457 2.65 2.40 11.58
CA HIS A 457 3.55 2.01 10.50
C HIS A 457 4.74 1.16 10.97
N GLY A 458 4.79 0.77 12.25
CA GLY A 458 5.86 -0.06 12.80
C GLY A 458 7.21 0.66 12.93
N PHE A 459 7.21 1.99 13.01
CA PHE A 459 8.42 2.81 13.11
C PHE A 459 8.83 3.11 14.56
N ILE A 460 7.94 2.87 15.52
CA ILE A 460 8.15 3.26 16.92
C ILE A 460 9.41 2.64 17.51
N HIS A 461 9.72 1.39 17.20
CA HIS A 461 10.90 0.71 17.72
C HIS A 461 12.22 1.42 17.34
N VAL A 462 12.37 1.87 16.10
CA VAL A 462 13.57 2.61 15.66
C VAL A 462 13.69 3.95 16.39
N LEU A 463 12.58 4.63 16.63
CA LEU A 463 12.57 5.88 17.39
C LEU A 463 12.96 5.65 18.85
N THR A 464 12.51 4.55 19.46
CA THR A 464 12.89 4.13 20.81
C THR A 464 14.38 3.79 20.89
N GLU A 465 14.96 3.11 19.88
CA GLU A 465 16.39 2.87 19.81
C GLU A 465 17.19 4.21 19.84
N ILE A 466 16.75 5.20 19.04
CA ILE A 466 17.40 6.52 18.95
C ILE A 466 17.30 7.28 20.27
N ILE A 467 16.11 7.40 20.87
CA ILE A 467 15.93 8.14 22.13
C ILE A 467 16.68 7.46 23.26
N LEU A 468 16.68 6.14 23.32
CA LEU A 468 17.42 5.37 24.31
C LEU A 468 18.93 5.59 24.18
N HIS A 469 19.47 5.55 22.95
CA HIS A 469 20.88 5.84 22.70
C HIS A 469 21.28 7.25 23.20
N LYS A 470 20.50 8.28 22.85
CA LYS A 470 20.74 9.66 23.27
C LYS A 470 20.62 9.82 24.79
N THR A 471 19.65 9.15 25.41
CA THR A 471 19.47 9.13 26.86
C THR A 471 20.67 8.48 27.57
N CYS A 472 21.10 7.30 27.10
CA CYS A 472 22.29 6.63 27.63
C CYS A 472 23.54 7.46 27.48
N SER A 473 23.73 8.13 26.34
CA SER A 473 24.87 9.05 26.15
C SER A 473 24.86 10.20 27.16
N ALA A 474 23.67 10.79 27.40
CA ALA A 474 23.53 11.85 28.41
C ALA A 474 23.83 11.35 29.85
N ILE A 475 23.30 10.18 30.23
CA ILE A 475 23.62 9.55 31.55
C ILE A 475 25.10 9.35 31.70
N ARG A 476 25.80 8.83 30.69
CA ARG A 476 27.25 8.63 30.72
C ARG A 476 27.99 9.94 30.96
N HIS A 477 27.69 10.99 30.16
CA HIS A 477 28.34 12.30 30.30
C HIS A 477 28.12 12.92 31.69
N LEU A 478 26.88 12.90 32.19
CA LEU A 478 26.56 13.40 33.52
C LEU A 478 27.32 12.65 34.63
N THR A 479 27.43 11.32 34.50
CA THR A 479 28.14 10.46 35.44
C THR A 479 29.66 10.73 35.42
N GLU A 480 30.25 10.87 34.21
CA GLU A 480 31.68 11.21 34.04
C GLU A 480 32.02 12.58 34.61
N GLU A 481 31.11 13.54 34.57
CA GLU A 481 31.25 14.87 35.14
C GLU A 481 30.94 14.90 36.65
N GLY A 482 30.57 13.78 37.28
CA GLY A 482 30.37 13.65 38.71
C GLY A 482 28.98 14.07 39.22
N PHE A 483 28.00 14.24 38.34
CA PHE A 483 26.61 14.49 38.77
C PHE A 483 25.98 13.24 39.36
N ALA A 484 25.26 13.40 40.48
CA ALA A 484 24.60 12.32 41.19
C ALA A 484 23.22 11.99 40.56
N ILE A 485 23.20 11.58 39.28
CA ILE A 485 21.98 11.08 38.63
C ILE A 485 21.72 9.66 39.10
N SER A 486 20.55 9.41 39.66
CA SER A 486 20.06 8.09 40.02
C SER A 486 19.63 7.36 38.76
N ARG A 487 18.74 7.97 37.96
CA ARG A 487 18.28 7.36 36.70
C ARG A 487 17.55 8.36 35.79
N ILE A 488 17.43 7.98 34.52
CA ILE A 488 16.56 8.65 33.57
C ILE A 488 15.59 7.59 32.97
N SER A 489 14.31 7.88 32.93
CA SER A 489 13.29 7.01 32.35
C SER A 489 13.03 7.32 30.86
N VAL A 490 12.64 6.29 30.11
CA VAL A 490 12.28 6.40 28.69
C VAL A 490 10.93 5.71 28.47
N ASN A 491 10.03 6.39 27.77
CA ASN A 491 8.73 5.86 27.39
C ASN A 491 8.88 4.80 26.29
N VAL A 492 8.20 3.68 26.44
CA VAL A 492 8.17 2.55 25.49
C VAL A 492 6.72 2.13 25.22
N SER A 493 6.39 1.96 23.94
CA SER A 493 5.08 1.45 23.57
C SER A 493 4.94 -0.04 23.88
N VAL A 494 3.78 -0.44 24.41
CA VAL A 494 3.45 -1.86 24.63
C VAL A 494 3.50 -2.65 23.33
N LEU A 495 3.28 -2.02 22.18
CA LEU A 495 3.36 -2.67 20.86
C LEU A 495 4.78 -3.16 20.54
N GLU A 496 5.83 -2.49 21.05
CA GLU A 496 7.22 -2.86 20.81
C GLU A 496 7.61 -4.13 21.57
N LEU A 497 6.97 -4.39 22.71
CA LEU A 497 7.23 -5.59 23.50
C LEU A 497 6.84 -6.89 22.76
N LYS A 498 6.04 -6.80 21.70
CA LYS A 498 5.67 -7.94 20.84
C LYS A 498 6.82 -8.39 19.93
N ASP A 499 7.82 -7.52 19.72
CA ASP A 499 9.00 -7.89 18.94
C ASP A 499 9.93 -8.78 19.77
N GLU A 500 10.32 -9.92 19.21
CA GLU A 500 11.25 -10.86 19.86
C GLU A 500 12.62 -10.24 20.10
N SER A 501 13.08 -9.36 19.20
CA SER A 501 14.39 -8.71 19.27
C SER A 501 14.47 -7.60 20.33
N PHE A 502 13.34 -7.06 20.80
CA PHE A 502 13.25 -5.88 21.66
C PHE A 502 14.25 -5.89 22.82
N CYS A 503 14.24 -6.93 23.68
CA CYS A 503 15.14 -7.00 24.84
C CYS A 503 16.62 -7.04 24.42
N GLY A 504 16.93 -7.68 23.30
CA GLY A 504 18.28 -7.76 22.74
C GLY A 504 18.78 -6.40 22.24
N ASP A 505 17.92 -5.65 21.56
CA ASP A 505 18.25 -4.35 20.99
C ASP A 505 18.45 -3.30 22.10
N ILE A 506 17.53 -3.25 23.09
CA ILE A 506 17.68 -2.40 24.28
C ILE A 506 18.99 -2.71 25.01
N SER A 507 19.28 -3.98 25.26
CA SER A 507 20.51 -4.38 25.95
C SER A 507 21.77 -3.96 25.20
N ARG A 508 21.80 -4.14 23.88
CA ARG A 508 22.92 -3.75 23.03
C ARG A 508 23.20 -2.24 23.10
N ILE A 509 22.16 -1.41 23.12
CA ILE A 509 22.30 0.05 23.23
C ILE A 509 22.89 0.44 24.60
N ILE A 510 22.37 -0.14 25.68
CA ILE A 510 22.86 0.11 27.04
C ILE A 510 24.33 -0.28 27.18
N GLU A 511 24.69 -1.49 26.73
CA GLU A 511 26.05 -2.04 26.77
C GLU A 511 27.02 -1.20 25.91
N SER A 512 26.60 -0.81 24.69
CA SER A 512 27.44 0.02 23.81
C SER A 512 27.73 1.39 24.39
N ASN A 513 26.79 1.96 25.15
CA ASN A 513 26.96 3.24 25.86
C ASN A 513 27.65 3.09 27.23
N ARG A 514 27.90 1.86 27.70
CA ARG A 514 28.54 1.57 29.01
C ARG A 514 27.76 2.19 30.18
N VAL A 515 26.44 2.17 30.11
CA VAL A 515 25.57 2.68 31.18
C VAL A 515 25.13 1.50 32.04
N PRO A 516 25.23 1.57 33.39
CA PRO A 516 24.65 0.56 34.27
C PRO A 516 23.12 0.52 34.12
N GLY A 517 22.53 -0.67 34.05
CA GLY A 517 21.07 -0.83 33.86
C GLY A 517 20.24 -0.09 34.92
N GLU A 518 20.73 -0.03 36.16
CA GLU A 518 20.09 0.70 37.28
C GLU A 518 19.96 2.23 37.07
N LYS A 519 20.71 2.79 36.10
CA LYS A 519 20.63 4.21 35.72
C LYS A 519 19.51 4.48 34.71
N LEU A 520 18.84 3.44 34.25
CA LEU A 520 17.77 3.55 33.25
C LEU A 520 16.47 2.98 33.79
N ALA A 521 15.36 3.62 33.49
CA ALA A 521 14.03 3.08 33.70
C ALA A 521 13.23 3.06 32.40
N ILE A 522 12.31 2.13 32.28
CA ILE A 522 11.36 2.03 31.18
C ILE A 522 9.97 2.39 31.72
N GLU A 523 9.29 3.30 31.06
CA GLU A 523 7.92 3.67 31.35
C GLU A 523 6.97 2.95 30.40
N LEU A 524 5.94 2.32 30.95
CA LEU A 524 4.92 1.58 30.20
C LEU A 524 3.54 2.05 30.63
N THR A 525 2.68 2.28 29.65
CA THR A 525 1.27 2.53 29.90
C THR A 525 0.52 1.24 30.19
N GLU A 526 -0.65 1.32 30.79
CA GLU A 526 -1.50 0.17 31.11
C GLU A 526 -1.97 -0.57 29.85
N SER A 527 -1.93 -1.90 29.86
CA SER A 527 -2.45 -2.74 28.77
C SER A 527 -3.78 -3.38 29.13
N ASN A 528 -4.78 -3.24 28.24
CA ASN A 528 -6.11 -3.84 28.40
C ASN A 528 -6.20 -5.30 27.89
N SER A 529 -5.24 -5.77 27.11
CA SER A 529 -5.23 -7.12 26.54
C SER A 529 -4.55 -8.12 27.45
N GLU A 530 -5.15 -9.31 27.63
CA GLU A 530 -4.55 -10.40 28.40
C GLU A 530 -3.30 -10.96 27.74
N ALA A 531 -3.31 -11.06 26.40
CA ALA A 531 -2.15 -11.51 25.65
C ALA A 531 -0.96 -10.54 25.77
N ASP A 532 -1.21 -9.23 25.72
CA ASP A 532 -0.19 -8.20 25.87
C ASP A 532 0.38 -8.19 27.28
N PHE A 533 -0.44 -8.45 28.29
CA PHE A 533 -0.02 -8.55 29.69
C PHE A 533 1.03 -9.66 29.91
N MET A 534 0.79 -10.87 29.38
CA MET A 534 1.74 -11.99 29.51
C MET A 534 3.08 -11.70 28.82
N ILE A 535 3.03 -11.05 27.65
CA ILE A 535 4.24 -10.62 26.93
C ILE A 535 4.99 -9.57 27.75
N MET A 536 4.28 -8.56 28.25
CA MET A 536 4.84 -7.50 29.10
C MET A 536 5.53 -8.08 30.32
N GLN A 537 4.91 -9.01 31.05
CA GLN A 537 5.46 -9.65 32.23
C GLN A 537 6.80 -10.34 31.93
N ALA A 538 6.87 -11.13 30.85
CA ALA A 538 8.08 -11.84 30.47
C ALA A 538 9.22 -10.87 30.10
N LYS A 539 8.94 -9.83 29.32
CA LYS A 539 9.93 -8.83 28.88
C LYS A 539 10.43 -7.97 30.05
N ILE A 540 9.54 -7.57 30.97
CA ILE A 540 9.93 -6.86 32.19
C ILE A 540 10.90 -7.70 33.03
N GLN A 541 10.58 -9.00 33.26
CA GLN A 541 11.46 -9.88 34.02
C GLN A 541 12.84 -10.03 33.38
N GLU A 542 12.92 -10.17 32.06
CA GLU A 542 14.18 -10.28 31.33
C GLU A 542 15.06 -9.03 31.49
N LEU A 543 14.47 -7.84 31.32
CA LEU A 543 15.21 -6.57 31.42
C LEU A 543 15.55 -6.20 32.89
N ARG A 544 14.68 -6.54 33.85
CA ARG A 544 15.01 -6.38 35.29
C ARG A 544 16.20 -7.22 35.71
N ALA A 545 16.36 -8.41 35.15
CA ALA A 545 17.56 -9.23 35.40
C ALA A 545 18.87 -8.55 34.97
N LYS A 546 18.78 -7.53 34.10
CA LYS A 546 19.91 -6.67 33.68
C LYS A 546 20.01 -5.37 34.46
N GLY A 547 19.18 -5.18 35.49
CA GLY A 547 19.20 -4.05 36.40
C GLY A 547 18.27 -2.90 36.06
N LEU A 548 17.49 -2.96 34.94
CA LEU A 548 16.56 -1.91 34.55
C LEU A 548 15.39 -1.82 35.56
N GLN A 549 14.89 -0.60 35.74
CA GLN A 549 13.67 -0.36 36.51
C GLN A 549 12.48 -0.10 35.60
N PHE A 550 11.26 -0.28 36.14
CA PHE A 550 10.02 -0.13 35.38
C PHE A 550 9.04 0.77 36.11
N TYR A 551 8.46 1.70 35.39
CA TYR A 551 7.43 2.61 35.89
C TYR A 551 6.12 2.34 35.16
N LEU A 552 5.02 2.39 35.91
CA LEU A 552 3.68 2.42 35.31
C LEU A 552 3.31 3.88 35.08
N ASP A 553 3.05 4.21 33.82
CA ASP A 553 2.68 5.56 33.40
C ASP A 553 1.16 5.76 33.27
N ASP A 554 0.72 7.01 33.29
CA ASP A 554 -0.66 7.46 33.09
C ASP A 554 -1.69 6.81 34.02
N PHE A 555 -1.33 6.42 35.23
CA PHE A 555 -2.27 5.82 36.19
C PHE A 555 -3.41 6.79 36.54
N GLY A 556 -4.65 6.37 36.33
CA GLY A 556 -5.88 7.14 36.60
C GLY A 556 -6.57 7.69 35.37
N THR A 557 -6.01 7.56 34.17
CA THR A 557 -6.64 8.04 32.93
C THR A 557 -7.61 7.04 32.29
N GLY A 558 -7.62 5.76 32.74
CA GLY A 558 -8.39 4.68 32.16
C GLY A 558 -9.05 3.76 33.18
N TYR A 559 -9.44 2.59 32.74
CA TYR A 559 -9.97 1.50 33.60
C TYR A 559 -8.80 0.66 34.13
N SER A 560 -8.17 1.12 35.22
CA SER A 560 -7.06 0.40 35.82
C SER A 560 -7.48 -0.92 36.43
N ASN A 561 -6.89 -2.03 35.96
CA ASN A 561 -7.04 -3.33 36.60
C ASN A 561 -5.99 -3.51 37.69
N MET A 562 -6.39 -3.24 38.94
CA MET A 562 -5.47 -3.31 40.09
C MET A 562 -4.79 -4.69 40.24
N GLU A 563 -5.48 -5.78 39.88
CA GLU A 563 -4.91 -7.14 39.95
C GLU A 563 -3.69 -7.26 39.05
N ARG A 564 -3.75 -6.75 37.82
CA ARG A 564 -2.64 -6.75 36.87
C ARG A 564 -1.46 -5.87 37.31
N ILE A 565 -1.76 -4.71 37.91
CA ILE A 565 -0.71 -3.83 38.43
C ILE A 565 0.08 -4.55 39.53
N MET A 566 -0.61 -5.29 40.43
CA MET A 566 0.02 -6.03 41.51
C MET A 566 0.87 -7.24 41.04
N GLU A 567 0.59 -7.77 39.86
CA GLU A 567 1.35 -8.90 39.30
C GLU A 567 2.60 -8.47 38.53
N LEU A 568 2.71 -7.19 38.15
CA LEU A 568 3.87 -6.68 37.44
C LEU A 568 4.86 -6.00 38.41
N PRO A 569 6.16 -6.28 38.29
CA PRO A 569 7.18 -5.74 39.21
C PRO A 569 7.56 -4.30 38.82
N PHE A 570 6.64 -3.35 38.97
CA PHE A 570 6.93 -1.93 38.83
C PHE A 570 7.70 -1.42 40.07
N ASP A 571 8.51 -0.37 39.88
CA ASP A 571 9.24 0.32 40.91
C ASP A 571 8.55 1.65 41.31
N ILE A 572 7.95 2.33 40.33
CA ILE A 572 7.23 3.59 40.50
C ILE A 572 5.87 3.52 39.79
N ILE A 573 4.83 4.03 40.44
CA ILE A 573 3.53 4.30 39.85
C ILE A 573 3.42 5.82 39.64
N LYS A 574 3.26 6.26 38.39
CA LYS A 574 3.09 7.67 38.03
C LYS A 574 1.60 8.01 38.02
N PHE A 575 1.20 8.88 38.92
CA PHE A 575 -0.15 9.41 38.98
C PHE A 575 -0.26 10.57 38.00
N ASP A 576 -1.12 10.40 37.00
CA ASP A 576 -1.34 11.41 35.98
C ASP A 576 -1.83 12.75 36.57
N ARG A 577 -1.60 13.82 35.84
CA ARG A 577 -2.06 15.16 36.20
C ARG A 577 -3.54 15.24 36.56
N SER A 578 -4.40 14.45 35.92
CA SER A 578 -5.85 14.41 36.22
C SER A 578 -6.12 14.02 37.67
N MET A 579 -5.30 13.15 38.26
CA MET A 579 -5.40 12.75 39.66
C MET A 579 -5.04 13.92 40.61
N VAL A 580 -4.00 14.72 40.25
CA VAL A 580 -3.63 15.93 40.99
C VAL A 580 -4.75 16.97 40.95
N LEU A 581 -5.35 17.16 39.76
CA LEU A 581 -6.48 18.09 39.59
C LEU A 581 -7.73 17.60 40.35
N ALA A 582 -8.10 16.32 40.20
CA ALA A 582 -9.23 15.74 40.90
C ALA A 582 -9.12 15.87 42.43
N SER A 583 -7.90 15.66 42.97
CA SER A 583 -7.64 15.86 44.42
C SER A 583 -7.82 17.30 44.89
N ALA A 584 -7.86 18.27 43.95
CA ALA A 584 -8.09 19.68 44.23
C ALA A 584 -9.54 20.10 44.20
N GLU A 585 -10.44 19.30 43.59
CA GLU A 585 -11.84 19.66 43.34
C GLU A 585 -12.72 19.53 44.62
N ASP A 586 -12.55 18.41 45.32
CA ASP A 586 -13.36 18.14 46.53
C ASP A 586 -12.63 17.19 47.51
N GLU A 587 -13.03 17.22 48.79
CA GLU A 587 -12.47 16.40 49.86
C GLU A 587 -12.61 14.88 49.63
N ARG A 588 -13.64 14.45 48.92
CA ARG A 588 -13.89 13.03 48.65
C ARG A 588 -12.88 12.52 47.59
N SER A 589 -12.66 13.29 46.54
CA SER A 589 -11.69 12.99 45.48
C SER A 589 -10.27 13.00 46.05
N GLU A 590 -9.90 14.00 46.89
CA GLU A 590 -8.63 14.03 47.58
C GLU A 590 -8.41 12.76 48.42
N LYS A 591 -9.43 12.33 49.19
CA LYS A 591 -9.35 11.13 50.01
C LYS A 591 -9.23 9.83 49.21
N ILE A 592 -9.80 9.76 48.00
CA ILE A 592 -9.64 8.61 47.10
C ILE A 592 -8.21 8.54 46.63
N VAL A 593 -7.65 9.64 46.13
CA VAL A 593 -6.25 9.71 45.61
C VAL A 593 -5.26 9.40 46.74
N GLU A 594 -5.49 9.95 47.95
CA GLU A 594 -4.68 9.68 49.15
C GLU A 594 -4.66 8.19 49.49
N ASN A 595 -5.85 7.55 49.56
CA ASN A 595 -5.93 6.12 49.88
C ASN A 595 -5.28 5.23 48.83
N LEU A 596 -5.39 5.57 47.54
CA LEU A 596 -4.70 4.84 46.48
C LEU A 596 -3.18 4.97 46.61
N ALA A 597 -2.68 6.18 46.88
CA ALA A 597 -1.24 6.40 47.06
C ALA A 597 -0.71 5.68 48.30
N HIS A 598 -1.44 5.70 49.43
CA HIS A 598 -1.07 4.96 50.63
C HIS A 598 -1.06 3.43 50.36
N MET A 599 -2.05 2.91 49.66
CA MET A 599 -2.07 1.50 49.28
C MET A 599 -0.85 1.09 48.50
N PHE A 600 -0.46 1.87 47.49
CA PHE A 600 0.76 1.59 46.71
C PHE A 600 2.02 1.70 47.54
N ALA A 601 2.10 2.71 48.42
CA ALA A 601 3.23 2.88 49.34
C ALA A 601 3.36 1.69 50.32
N ASP A 602 2.25 1.21 50.87
CA ASP A 602 2.20 0.02 51.73
C ASP A 602 2.64 -1.27 51.01
N MET A 603 2.48 -1.31 49.70
CA MET A 603 2.95 -2.41 48.83
C MET A 603 4.38 -2.20 48.33
N GLU A 604 5.14 -1.26 48.90
CA GLU A 604 6.52 -0.94 48.55
C GLU A 604 6.73 -0.30 47.17
N TYR A 605 5.66 0.16 46.49
CA TYR A 605 5.79 1.00 45.31
C TYR A 605 6.10 2.44 45.69
N SER A 606 6.91 3.10 44.91
CA SER A 606 7.08 4.55 45.00
C SER A 606 5.98 5.24 44.17
N VAL A 607 5.42 6.32 44.69
CA VAL A 607 4.40 7.13 44.00
C VAL A 607 5.03 8.41 43.47
N LEU A 608 4.88 8.66 42.16
CA LEU A 608 5.27 9.91 41.51
C LEU A 608 4.00 10.65 41.07
N TYR A 609 3.85 11.91 41.46
CA TYR A 609 2.76 12.76 40.98
C TYR A 609 3.25 13.65 39.85
N GLU A 610 2.51 13.64 38.75
CA GLU A 610 2.75 14.47 37.57
C GLU A 610 1.90 15.74 37.59
N GLY A 611 2.32 16.75 36.81
CA GLY A 611 1.57 17.98 36.64
C GLY A 611 1.48 18.88 37.85
N VAL A 612 2.47 18.81 38.76
CA VAL A 612 2.57 19.72 39.91
C VAL A 612 2.95 21.12 39.42
N GLU A 613 2.04 22.09 39.54
CA GLU A 613 2.25 23.46 39.01
C GLU A 613 2.38 24.51 40.11
N THR A 614 1.80 24.30 41.27
CA THR A 614 1.76 25.29 42.36
C THR A 614 2.36 24.76 43.67
N ASP A 615 2.64 25.68 44.61
CA ASP A 615 3.05 25.32 45.98
C ASP A 615 1.94 24.54 46.70
N HIS A 616 0.69 24.83 46.39
CA HIS A 616 -0.46 24.14 46.96
C HIS A 616 -0.54 22.68 46.46
N ASP A 617 -0.29 22.44 45.19
CA ASP A 617 -0.24 21.09 44.65
C ASP A 617 0.87 20.29 45.32
N GLU A 618 2.07 20.88 45.44
CA GLU A 618 3.19 20.22 46.11
C GLU A 618 2.85 19.83 47.54
N GLN A 619 2.30 20.77 48.33
CA GLN A 619 1.93 20.50 49.73
C GLN A 619 0.90 19.35 49.82
N ARG A 620 -0.10 19.35 48.97
CA ARG A 620 -1.11 18.33 48.90
C ARG A 620 -0.52 16.96 48.53
N CYS A 621 0.26 16.88 47.45
CA CYS A 621 0.90 15.64 47.05
C CYS A 621 1.86 15.07 48.11
N ARG A 622 2.59 15.96 48.84
CA ARG A 622 3.40 15.57 49.99
C ARG A 622 2.57 14.93 51.12
N GLY A 623 1.36 15.45 51.34
CA GLY A 623 0.39 14.85 52.28
C GLY A 623 -0.14 13.49 51.85
N MET A 624 -0.13 13.19 50.55
CA MET A 624 -0.68 11.96 49.95
C MET A 624 0.44 10.98 49.58
N SER A 625 1.41 10.73 50.45
CA SER A 625 2.47 9.69 50.28
C SER A 625 3.34 9.81 49.03
N ALA A 626 3.53 11.00 48.49
CA ALA A 626 4.43 11.19 47.34
C ALA A 626 5.86 10.78 47.69
N SER A 627 6.51 10.04 46.77
CA SER A 627 7.93 9.76 46.74
C SER A 627 8.68 10.71 45.80
N TYR A 628 8.04 11.04 44.71
CA TYR A 628 8.58 11.90 43.65
C TYR A 628 7.52 12.89 43.17
N LEU A 629 8.00 14.06 42.72
CA LEU A 629 7.14 15.11 42.16
C LEU A 629 7.71 15.62 40.83
N GLN A 630 6.82 15.76 39.85
CA GLN A 630 7.15 16.23 38.50
C GLN A 630 6.12 17.29 38.08
N GLY A 631 6.57 18.37 37.45
CA GLY A 631 5.64 19.37 36.94
C GLY A 631 6.31 20.71 36.63
N TYR A 632 5.53 21.63 36.09
CA TYR A 632 6.01 22.95 35.65
C TYR A 632 6.42 23.87 36.79
N LYS A 633 6.01 23.55 38.00
CA LYS A 633 6.56 24.20 39.20
C LYS A 633 8.09 24.09 39.27
N TYR A 634 8.63 22.93 38.89
CA TYR A 634 10.07 22.65 39.00
C TYR A 634 10.80 22.95 37.70
N SER A 635 10.33 22.35 36.60
CA SER A 635 10.86 22.58 35.25
C SER A 635 9.87 22.18 34.18
N ARG A 636 9.82 22.91 33.08
CA ARG A 636 9.30 22.41 31.84
C ARG A 636 10.29 21.42 31.23
N PRO A 637 9.89 20.54 30.30
CA PRO A 637 10.83 19.73 29.52
C PRO A 637 11.90 20.62 28.86
N ILE A 638 13.16 20.28 29.06
CA ILE A 638 14.34 20.97 28.52
C ILE A 638 15.11 20.03 27.59
N PRO A 639 15.86 20.52 26.58
CA PRO A 639 16.81 19.70 25.85
C PRO A 639 17.74 18.95 26.81
N ILE A 640 17.99 17.66 26.55
CA ILE A 640 18.69 16.77 27.46
C ILE A 640 20.13 17.29 27.76
N GLU A 641 20.73 17.96 26.79
CA GLU A 641 22.06 18.59 26.93
C GLU A 641 22.07 19.72 27.99
N ARG A 642 20.92 20.34 28.28
CA ARG A 642 20.76 21.39 29.31
C ARG A 642 20.50 20.83 30.70
N LEU A 643 20.30 19.52 30.85
CA LEU A 643 20.10 18.92 32.17
C LEU A 643 21.28 19.16 33.08
N ARG A 644 22.52 19.13 32.57
CA ARG A 644 23.73 19.51 33.28
C ARG A 644 23.63 20.89 33.90
N ASP A 645 23.25 21.91 33.10
CA ASP A 645 23.15 23.29 33.56
C ASP A 645 22.05 23.47 34.62
N PHE A 646 20.95 22.71 34.48
CA PHE A 646 19.87 22.68 35.46
C PHE A 646 20.38 22.11 36.79
N LEU A 647 21.00 20.92 36.77
CA LEU A 647 21.53 20.27 37.97
C LEU A 647 22.61 21.12 38.68
N SER A 648 23.44 21.83 37.94
CA SER A 648 24.45 22.72 38.49
C SER A 648 23.88 23.92 39.24
N LYS A 649 22.62 24.33 38.97
CA LYS A 649 21.96 25.47 39.62
C LYS A 649 21.18 25.08 40.86
N VAL A 650 20.70 23.84 40.92
CA VAL A 650 19.78 23.35 41.98
C VAL A 650 20.43 22.32 42.92
N GLY A 651 21.62 21.85 42.60
CA GLY A 651 22.47 21.02 43.46
C GLY A 651 23.41 21.87 44.25
#